data_a2c380d04c37467554bcab8268139ea9
#
_entry.id   a2c380d04c37467554bcab8268139ea9
#
_cell.length_a   1.000
_cell.length_b   1.000
_cell.length_c   1.000
_cell.angle_alpha   90.00
_cell.angle_beta   90.00
_cell.angle_gamma   90.00
#
_symmetry.space_group_name_H-M   'P 1'
#
loop_
_entity.id
_entity.type
_entity.pdbx_description
1 polymer ?
#
loop_
_entity_poly.entity_id
_entity_poly.type
_entity_poly.pdbx_seq_one_letter_code
_entity_poly.pdbx_strand_id
1 'polypeptide(L)'
;MQRKTLLSACIALALSGQGWAADITEIETTTGEKKNTNVTCPADLGKLSPEELKRLPSECSSVVEQNLMPWLVTGAATALITTLAIVELNDDDDHHRNNSPLPPTPPDDDSDDTPVPPTPGGDEIIPDDGPDDTPTPPKPIAFNNDVILDKTEKTLTIRDSVFSYTENADGTISLQDSNGRKATINLWQIDETNNTVALEGMSADGATKWQYNHNGELVITGDNTTVNNTGKTIVDGKGTTGTEIAGNNAVVNQDGELDVSGGGHGIDITGDSATVDNKGGMTVTDPDSIGIQIDGDKAVVNNDGDNAISNGGTGTQVNGDEATVNNNGSTTVDGKDSTGTEINGDKAIVNNDGDSTILDGGTGTRITGDDATANNSGNTTVDGQGSTGTEIAGNNAVVNQDGELDVSGGGHGIDITGDSATVDNKGGMTVTDPDSIGIQIDGDKAVVNNDGDNAISNGGTGTQVNGDEATVNNNGNTTVDGKDSTGTEINGDKAIVNNDGDSTILDGGTGTRITGDDATANNSGNTTVDGQGSTGTEIAGNNAVVNQDGELDVSGGGHGIDITGDSATVDNKGGMTVTDPDSIGIQIDGDKAVVNNDGDSAISNGGTGTQVNGDEATVNNNGNTTVDGKESTGTEINGDKAIVNNDGDSTILDGGTGTRITGDDATANNSGNTTVDGQGSTGTEIAGNNAVVNQDGELDVSGGGHGIDITGDSATVDNKGGMTVADADSIGIQIDGDKAVVNNDGDNAISNGGTGTQVNGDEATVNNNGNTTVDGKDSTGTEING
;
A
#
# COMPACT_ATOMS: atom_id res chain seq x y z
N MET A 1 -0.28 3.16 -34.39
CA MET A 1 0.12 3.49 -33.03
C MET A 1 0.61 4.93 -32.95
N GLN A 2 -0.25 5.91 -33.03
CA GLN A 2 0.06 7.35 -32.83
C GLN A 2 -1.24 8.12 -32.79
N ARG A 3 -2.13 7.86 -31.82
CA ARG A 3 -3.36 8.65 -31.60
C ARG A 3 -3.88 8.61 -30.14
N LYS A 4 -3.16 8.05 -29.19
CA LYS A 4 -3.58 8.03 -27.77
C LYS A 4 -2.77 8.92 -26.81
N THR A 5 -1.72 9.58 -27.28
CA THR A 5 -0.84 10.44 -26.46
C THR A 5 -1.20 11.93 -26.52
N LEU A 6 -2.28 12.32 -27.18
CA LEU A 6 -2.67 13.74 -27.31
C LEU A 6 -3.90 14.14 -26.48
N LEU A 7 -4.53 13.19 -25.74
CA LEU A 7 -5.73 13.52 -24.95
C LEU A 7 -5.43 13.81 -23.48
N SER A 8 -4.31 13.34 -22.95
CA SER A 8 -3.90 13.62 -21.54
C SER A 8 -3.25 15.00 -21.35
N ALA A 9 -2.73 15.61 -22.41
CA ALA A 9 -2.11 16.94 -22.33
C ALA A 9 -3.11 18.11 -22.41
N CYS A 10 -4.36 17.87 -22.79
CA CYS A 10 -5.36 18.94 -22.93
C CYS A 10 -6.25 19.15 -21.70
N ILE A 11 -6.25 18.25 -20.71
CA ILE A 11 -7.09 18.38 -19.50
C ILE A 11 -6.34 19.11 -18.38
N ALA A 12 -5.02 19.07 -18.36
CA ALA A 12 -4.20 19.80 -17.39
C ALA A 12 -4.06 21.32 -17.66
N LEU A 13 -4.56 21.83 -18.78
CA LEU A 13 -4.43 23.26 -19.16
C LEU A 13 -5.71 24.08 -18.96
N ALA A 14 -6.79 23.50 -18.45
CA ALA A 14 -8.09 24.18 -18.31
C ALA A 14 -8.38 24.72 -16.90
N LEU A 15 -7.53 24.45 -15.89
CA LEU A 15 -7.76 24.84 -14.51
C LEU A 15 -6.79 25.89 -13.92
N SER A 16 -5.87 26.47 -14.68
CA SER A 16 -5.09 27.60 -14.23
C SER A 16 -5.36 28.84 -15.10
N GLY A 17 -6.42 29.55 -14.77
CA GLY A 17 -6.65 30.89 -15.29
C GLY A 17 -5.78 31.91 -14.60
N GLN A 18 -4.63 32.23 -15.16
CA GLN A 18 -4.10 33.60 -15.26
C GLN A 18 -2.84 33.59 -16.14
N GLY A 19 -2.90 34.39 -17.22
CA GLY A 19 -1.98 34.34 -18.34
C GLY A 19 -0.60 34.91 -18.06
N TRP A 20 0.36 34.25 -18.66
CA TRP A 20 1.59 34.85 -19.18
C TRP A 20 1.92 34.13 -20.49
N ALA A 21 1.93 34.89 -21.58
CA ALA A 21 2.35 34.40 -22.88
C ALA A 21 3.87 34.22 -22.87
N ALA A 22 4.34 33.04 -23.23
CA ALA A 22 5.71 32.80 -23.64
C ALA A 22 5.71 31.98 -24.92
N ASP A 23 6.33 32.57 -25.96
CA ASP A 23 6.54 31.99 -27.28
C ASP A 23 7.22 30.62 -27.22
N ILE A 24 6.58 29.62 -27.80
CA ILE A 24 7.19 28.31 -28.04
C ILE A 24 7.74 28.31 -29.46
N THR A 25 9.05 28.36 -29.60
CA THR A 25 9.74 28.00 -30.83
C THR A 25 10.11 26.53 -30.82
N GLU A 26 9.63 25.80 -31.83
CA GLU A 26 9.96 24.40 -32.13
C GLU A 26 11.47 24.15 -32.14
N ILE A 27 11.90 23.07 -31.53
CA ILE A 27 13.24 22.53 -31.68
C ILE A 27 13.15 21.14 -32.30
N GLU A 28 13.57 21.06 -33.57
CA GLU A 28 13.86 19.79 -34.26
C GLU A 28 15.08 19.11 -33.67
N THR A 29 14.95 17.81 -33.42
CA THR A 29 16.05 16.93 -33.01
C THR A 29 16.93 16.54 -34.19
N THR A 30 18.16 16.98 -34.23
CA THR A 30 19.25 16.28 -34.91
C THR A 30 20.55 16.37 -34.14
N THR A 31 21.02 15.18 -33.81
CA THR A 31 22.44 14.74 -33.54
C THR A 31 23.49 15.78 -33.13
N GLY A 32 23.93 15.64 -31.89
CA GLY A 32 25.33 15.74 -31.48
C GLY A 32 26.05 17.06 -31.66
N GLU A 33 25.91 17.96 -30.68
CA GLU A 33 26.99 18.86 -30.28
C GLU A 33 26.55 19.61 -29.00
N LYS A 34 27.42 19.64 -27.99
CA LYS A 34 27.21 20.42 -26.75
C LYS A 34 27.09 21.90 -27.11
N LYS A 35 25.89 22.48 -27.04
CA LYS A 35 25.68 23.93 -27.04
C LYS A 35 25.56 24.44 -25.61
N ASN A 36 26.50 25.28 -25.20
CA ASN A 36 26.41 26.15 -24.03
C ASN A 36 25.20 27.05 -24.20
N THR A 37 24.09 26.74 -23.55
CA THR A 37 22.97 27.67 -23.37
C THR A 37 23.24 28.43 -22.07
N ASN A 38 23.44 29.75 -22.15
CA ASN A 38 23.50 30.63 -20.98
C ASN A 38 22.10 30.66 -20.34
N VAL A 39 21.90 29.85 -19.29
CA VAL A 39 20.72 29.94 -18.43
C VAL A 39 20.93 31.11 -17.47
N THR A 40 20.07 32.11 -17.52
CA THR A 40 20.12 33.28 -16.64
C THR A 40 19.29 32.98 -15.39
N CYS A 41 19.96 32.70 -14.27
CA CYS A 41 19.27 32.51 -12.99
C CYS A 41 18.86 33.84 -12.35
N PRO A 42 17.71 33.89 -11.63
CA PRO A 42 17.29 35.10 -10.93
C PRO A 42 18.35 35.55 -9.91
N ALA A 43 18.58 36.86 -9.87
CA ALA A 43 19.65 37.44 -9.04
C ALA A 43 19.34 37.48 -7.53
N ASP A 44 18.10 37.18 -7.11
CA ASP A 44 17.64 37.33 -5.73
C ASP A 44 16.76 36.15 -5.33
N LEU A 45 17.38 34.98 -5.19
CA LEU A 45 16.73 33.70 -4.86
C LEU A 45 16.05 33.69 -3.48
N GLY A 46 16.46 34.56 -2.57
CA GLY A 46 15.89 34.68 -1.20
C GLY A 46 14.51 35.33 -1.14
N LYS A 47 13.97 35.82 -2.26
CA LYS A 47 12.61 36.39 -2.35
C LYS A 47 11.61 35.53 -3.07
N LEU A 48 12.04 34.36 -3.55
CA LEU A 48 11.17 33.42 -4.23
C LEU A 48 10.46 32.52 -3.21
N SER A 49 9.19 32.24 -3.45
CA SER A 49 8.43 31.26 -2.68
C SER A 49 8.95 29.83 -2.92
N PRO A 50 8.70 28.87 -2.02
CA PRO A 50 9.12 27.49 -2.19
C PRO A 50 8.65 26.83 -3.51
N GLU A 51 7.52 27.25 -4.03
CA GLU A 51 7.01 26.77 -5.32
C GLU A 51 7.72 27.39 -6.54
N GLU A 52 8.16 28.62 -6.43
CA GLU A 52 8.94 29.28 -7.47
C GLU A 52 10.37 28.73 -7.54
N LEU A 53 10.92 28.29 -6.39
CA LEU A 53 12.22 27.63 -6.29
C LEU A 53 12.20 26.22 -6.95
N LYS A 54 11.10 25.47 -6.82
CA LYS A 54 10.93 24.16 -7.47
C LYS A 54 10.81 24.22 -9.00
N ARG A 55 10.51 25.39 -9.57
CA ARG A 55 10.38 25.59 -11.02
C ARG A 55 11.65 26.14 -11.69
N LEU A 56 12.72 26.30 -10.93
CA LEU A 56 14.00 26.75 -11.49
C LEU A 56 14.64 25.64 -12.33
N PRO A 57 15.29 25.98 -13.45
CA PRO A 57 16.09 25.00 -14.20
C PRO A 57 17.14 24.33 -13.32
N SER A 58 17.43 23.05 -13.59
CA SER A 58 18.41 22.26 -12.83
C SER A 58 19.81 22.90 -12.74
N GLU A 59 20.16 23.73 -13.72
CA GLU A 59 21.42 24.49 -13.76
C GLU A 59 21.48 25.61 -12.72
N CYS A 60 20.35 26.04 -12.15
CA CYS A 60 20.29 27.01 -11.06
C CYS A 60 20.34 26.37 -9.68
N SER A 61 20.26 25.06 -9.54
CA SER A 61 20.23 24.33 -8.27
C SER A 61 21.55 24.46 -7.48
N SER A 62 22.68 24.50 -8.15
CA SER A 62 23.99 24.68 -7.51
C SER A 62 24.22 26.07 -6.90
N VAL A 63 23.44 27.07 -7.34
CA VAL A 63 23.47 28.42 -6.78
C VAL A 63 22.54 28.51 -5.57
N VAL A 64 21.48 27.70 -5.53
CA VAL A 64 20.56 27.59 -4.40
C VAL A 64 21.25 26.94 -3.19
N GLU A 65 22.06 25.89 -3.40
CA GLU A 65 22.81 25.22 -2.34
C GLU A 65 23.86 26.11 -1.67
N GLN A 66 24.46 27.07 -2.38
CA GLN A 66 25.50 27.93 -1.80
C GLN A 66 24.96 29.13 -1.01
N ASN A 67 23.74 29.59 -1.26
CA ASN A 67 23.20 30.81 -0.68
C ASN A 67 22.04 30.64 0.33
N LEU A 68 21.45 29.44 0.45
CA LEU A 68 20.29 29.18 1.31
C LEU A 68 20.56 28.24 2.50
N MET A 69 21.81 27.77 2.65
CA MET A 69 22.19 26.81 3.70
C MET A 69 22.07 27.25 5.17
N PRO A 70 21.98 28.53 5.59
CA PRO A 70 21.93 28.82 7.03
C PRO A 70 20.55 28.70 7.67
N TRP A 71 19.46 28.62 6.94
CA TRP A 71 18.13 28.60 7.57
C TRP A 71 17.24 27.41 7.18
N LEU A 72 17.57 26.71 6.10
CA LEU A 72 16.92 25.42 5.74
C LEU A 72 17.49 24.22 6.52
N VAL A 73 18.67 24.36 7.11
CA VAL A 73 19.35 23.30 7.89
C VAL A 73 18.84 23.18 9.33
N THR A 74 18.02 24.09 9.83
CA THR A 74 17.52 24.06 11.22
C THR A 74 16.20 23.30 11.42
N GLY A 75 15.51 22.90 10.37
CA GLY A 75 14.28 22.10 10.48
C GLY A 75 14.44 20.61 10.11
N ALA A 76 15.10 20.33 8.98
CA ALA A 76 15.26 18.96 8.49
C ALA A 76 16.55 18.26 8.90
N ALA A 77 17.62 19.00 9.20
CA ALA A 77 18.91 18.41 9.61
C ALA A 77 18.98 18.02 11.08
N THR A 78 18.07 18.51 11.95
CA THR A 78 18.00 18.04 13.34
C THR A 78 17.34 16.68 13.50
N ALA A 79 16.52 16.26 12.57
CA ALA A 79 15.94 14.91 12.57
C ALA A 79 16.92 13.86 12.00
N LEU A 80 17.72 14.24 10.97
CA LEU A 80 18.73 13.33 10.40
C LEU A 80 19.98 13.16 11.27
N ILE A 81 20.37 14.20 12.04
CA ILE A 81 21.56 14.13 12.92
C ILE A 81 21.25 13.39 14.22
N THR A 82 19.99 13.33 14.67
CA THR A 82 19.60 12.55 15.84
C THR A 82 19.47 11.05 15.53
N THR A 83 19.11 10.66 14.32
CA THR A 83 19.07 9.25 13.90
C THR A 83 20.46 8.69 13.56
N LEU A 84 21.37 9.48 12.99
CA LEU A 84 22.76 9.06 12.73
C LEU A 84 23.63 9.03 14.01
N ALA A 85 23.32 9.84 15.04
CA ALA A 85 24.06 9.85 16.30
C ALA A 85 23.69 8.70 17.26
N ILE A 86 22.59 7.98 17.00
CA ILE A 86 22.17 6.80 17.79
C ILE A 86 22.76 5.50 17.23
N VAL A 87 23.13 5.47 15.94
CA VAL A 87 23.74 4.29 15.31
C VAL A 87 25.27 4.22 15.49
N GLU A 88 25.95 5.33 15.77
CA GLU A 88 27.42 5.34 15.98
C GLU A 88 27.88 5.19 17.44
N LEU A 89 26.98 4.98 18.43
CA LEU A 89 27.34 4.83 19.85
C LEU A 89 27.24 3.41 20.39
N ASN A 90 27.06 2.40 19.54
CA ASN A 90 26.96 1.01 19.97
C ASN A 90 28.08 0.07 19.50
N ASP A 91 29.28 0.59 19.23
CA ASP A 91 30.47 -0.29 19.13
C ASP A 91 31.64 0.32 19.90
N ASP A 92 32.14 -0.51 20.79
CA ASP A 92 33.45 -0.63 21.39
C ASP A 92 33.61 -0.40 22.90
N ASP A 93 33.81 -1.59 23.47
CA ASP A 93 34.84 -2.03 24.43
C ASP A 93 34.78 -1.71 25.92
N ASP A 94 34.47 -2.83 26.56
CA ASP A 94 35.26 -3.52 27.60
C ASP A 94 35.74 -2.80 28.87
N HIS A 95 35.39 -3.47 29.91
CA HIS A 95 36.09 -3.73 31.17
C HIS A 95 35.69 -3.05 32.48
N HIS A 96 35.20 -3.92 33.28
CA HIS A 96 35.43 -4.12 34.73
C HIS A 96 34.45 -3.61 35.78
N ARG A 97 33.70 -4.61 36.22
CA ARG A 97 33.54 -5.02 37.66
C ARG A 97 32.82 -4.11 38.66
N ASN A 98 31.72 -4.55 39.07
CA ASN A 98 31.44 -5.14 40.38
C ASN A 98 30.22 -4.58 41.12
N ASN A 99 29.38 -5.52 41.36
CA ASN A 99 28.55 -5.72 42.56
C ASN A 99 27.26 -4.95 42.76
N SER A 100 26.25 -5.72 42.48
CA SER A 100 24.89 -5.85 43.06
C SER A 100 24.76 -5.47 44.56
N PRO A 101 23.56 -5.35 45.11
CA PRO A 101 22.27 -5.92 44.69
C PRO A 101 21.04 -5.01 44.82
N LEU A 102 20.01 -5.44 44.11
CA LEU A 102 18.60 -5.12 44.22
C LEU A 102 17.94 -5.61 45.51
N PRO A 103 16.66 -5.47 45.62
CA PRO A 103 15.83 -4.67 46.52
C PRO A 103 15.19 -5.53 47.64
N PRO A 104 14.23 -5.05 48.38
CA PRO A 104 12.87 -5.49 48.22
C PRO A 104 11.76 -4.47 48.55
N THR A 105 10.65 -4.65 47.91
CA THR A 105 9.28 -4.22 48.26
C THR A 105 8.72 -5.11 49.35
N PRO A 106 7.48 -4.87 49.81
CA PRO A 106 7.06 -4.31 51.07
C PRO A 106 6.50 -5.38 52.00
N PRO A 107 5.92 -5.10 53.13
CA PRO A 107 4.47 -5.19 53.26
C PRO A 107 3.80 -4.20 54.25
N ASP A 108 2.51 -4.15 54.08
CA ASP A 108 1.40 -3.68 54.90
C ASP A 108 1.60 -3.77 56.40
N ASP A 109 1.08 -2.84 57.15
CA ASP A 109 -0.09 -3.07 58.00
C ASP A 109 -0.21 -2.07 59.15
N ASP A 110 -1.40 -1.58 59.28
CA ASP A 110 -2.20 -1.32 60.49
C ASP A 110 -1.82 -0.27 61.54
N SER A 111 -2.78 0.62 61.64
CA SER A 111 -3.49 1.03 62.86
C SER A 111 -2.85 1.98 63.88
N ASP A 112 -3.62 2.93 64.12
CA ASP A 112 -4.20 3.32 65.41
C ASP A 112 -3.88 4.70 66.01
N ASP A 113 -4.99 5.41 66.12
CA ASP A 113 -5.47 6.22 67.26
C ASP A 113 -4.63 7.39 67.87
N THR A 114 -5.17 8.57 67.62
CA THR A 114 -5.55 9.65 68.58
C THR A 114 -4.54 10.05 69.70
N PRO A 115 -4.66 11.21 70.36
CA PRO A 115 -5.50 12.41 70.19
C PRO A 115 -4.80 13.77 70.43
N VAL A 116 -5.53 14.83 70.12
CA VAL A 116 -5.34 16.23 70.51
C VAL A 116 -5.35 16.37 72.07
N PRO A 117 -4.70 17.33 72.76
CA PRO A 117 -5.11 18.71 72.96
C PRO A 117 -3.98 19.72 73.39
N PRO A 118 -4.31 20.90 73.94
CA PRO A 118 -5.08 22.06 73.58
C PRO A 118 -4.27 23.39 73.68
N THR A 119 -4.89 24.45 73.20
CA THR A 119 -4.59 25.89 73.40
C THR A 119 -4.28 26.30 74.84
N PRO A 120 -3.57 27.46 75.04
CA PRO A 120 -4.32 28.67 75.42
C PRO A 120 -3.72 29.97 74.80
N GLY A 121 -4.54 30.87 74.34
CA GLY A 121 -5.17 31.96 75.08
C GLY A 121 -4.30 33.22 75.20
N GLY A 122 -4.72 34.30 74.51
CA GLY A 122 -4.15 35.63 74.69
C GLY A 122 -5.02 36.65 74.01
N ASP A 123 -5.94 37.21 74.75
CA ASP A 123 -6.77 38.37 74.41
C ASP A 123 -5.89 39.60 74.18
N GLU A 124 -6.10 40.27 73.04
CA GLU A 124 -5.84 41.70 72.95
C GLU A 124 -6.98 42.38 72.24
N ILE A 125 -7.73 43.17 72.97
CA ILE A 125 -8.82 44.08 72.62
C ILE A 125 -8.17 45.31 71.96
N ILE A 126 -8.51 45.67 70.72
CA ILE A 126 -8.33 46.98 70.14
C ILE A 126 -9.68 47.49 69.61
N PRO A 127 -9.98 48.80 69.71
CA PRO A 127 -11.35 49.32 69.79
C PRO A 127 -11.99 49.48 68.39
N ASP A 128 -13.31 49.38 68.48
CA ASP A 128 -14.32 49.77 67.52
C ASP A 128 -14.09 51.17 66.94
N ASP A 129 -13.79 51.28 65.65
CA ASP A 129 -13.99 52.52 64.85
C ASP A 129 -15.11 52.23 63.84
N GLY A 130 -16.12 53.05 63.91
CA GLY A 130 -17.44 53.03 63.33
C GLY A 130 -17.55 52.73 61.83
N PRO A 131 -18.76 52.55 61.31
CA PRO A 131 -19.02 52.08 59.97
C PRO A 131 -18.59 53.09 58.91
N ASP A 132 -17.59 52.71 58.10
CA ASP A 132 -17.31 53.37 56.84
C ASP A 132 -18.34 52.86 55.82
N ASP A 133 -19.44 53.60 55.71
CA ASP A 133 -20.48 53.43 54.69
C ASP A 133 -19.97 53.93 53.32
N THR A 134 -18.93 53.39 52.82
CA THR A 134 -18.63 53.42 51.38
C THR A 134 -19.26 52.15 50.76
N PRO A 135 -20.22 52.26 49.84
CA PRO A 135 -20.79 51.09 49.19
C PRO A 135 -19.64 50.43 48.37
N THR A 136 -19.26 49.20 48.76
CA THR A 136 -18.42 48.35 47.93
C THR A 136 -19.07 48.24 46.56
N PRO A 137 -18.31 48.52 45.46
CA PRO A 137 -18.84 48.34 44.12
C PRO A 137 -19.37 46.89 43.97
N PRO A 138 -20.50 46.69 43.36
CA PRO A 138 -21.05 45.36 43.16
C PRO A 138 -20.06 44.52 42.38
N LYS A 139 -19.74 43.30 42.89
CA LYS A 139 -18.89 42.36 42.18
C LYS A 139 -19.55 41.94 40.88
N PRO A 140 -18.78 41.72 39.81
CA PRO A 140 -19.32 41.11 38.60
C PRO A 140 -20.03 39.81 38.90
N ILE A 141 -21.17 39.56 38.24
CA ILE A 141 -21.96 38.37 38.41
C ILE A 141 -21.57 37.41 37.28
N ALA A 142 -21.03 36.25 37.64
CA ALA A 142 -20.74 35.17 36.69
C ALA A 142 -21.91 34.19 36.64
N PHE A 143 -22.41 33.96 35.45
CA PHE A 143 -23.46 32.97 35.15
C PHE A 143 -22.78 31.82 34.41
N ASN A 144 -22.93 30.56 34.86
CA ASN A 144 -22.10 29.46 34.35
C ASN A 144 -20.64 29.95 34.04
N ASN A 145 -19.82 29.24 33.36
CA ASN A 145 -18.43 29.69 33.09
C ASN A 145 -18.34 30.67 31.90
N ASP A 146 -19.42 30.93 31.19
CA ASP A 146 -19.40 31.58 29.88
C ASP A 146 -19.95 33.02 29.86
N VAL A 147 -20.71 33.42 30.85
CA VAL A 147 -21.30 34.76 30.87
C VAL A 147 -21.01 35.51 32.17
N ILE A 148 -20.34 36.66 32.03
CA ILE A 148 -20.04 37.55 33.15
C ILE A 148 -20.67 38.91 32.90
N LEU A 149 -21.53 39.34 33.78
CA LEU A 149 -22.13 40.66 33.76
C LEU A 149 -21.50 41.56 34.79
N ASP A 150 -20.84 42.66 34.35
CA ASP A 150 -20.37 43.70 35.20
C ASP A 150 -21.25 44.96 35.07
N LYS A 151 -22.12 45.15 36.06
CA LYS A 151 -23.03 46.30 36.10
C LYS A 151 -22.33 47.63 36.36
N THR A 152 -21.12 47.58 36.91
CA THR A 152 -20.36 48.78 37.25
C THR A 152 -19.66 49.33 36.02
N GLU A 153 -18.98 48.46 35.32
CA GLU A 153 -18.26 48.80 34.08
C GLU A 153 -19.18 48.75 32.84
N LYS A 154 -20.44 48.31 33.00
CA LYS A 154 -21.44 48.09 31.93
C LYS A 154 -20.85 47.22 30.83
N THR A 155 -20.27 46.10 31.21
CA THR A 155 -19.75 45.09 30.29
C THR A 155 -20.49 43.77 30.49
N LEU A 156 -20.70 43.06 29.36
CA LEU A 156 -21.18 41.70 29.29
C LEU A 156 -20.08 40.89 28.59
N THR A 157 -19.55 39.89 29.25
CA THR A 157 -18.62 38.95 28.66
C THR A 157 -19.36 37.67 28.32
N ILE A 158 -19.29 37.22 27.06
CA ILE A 158 -19.88 35.97 26.61
C ILE A 158 -18.72 35.20 25.97
N ARG A 159 -18.36 34.02 26.52
CA ARG A 159 -17.25 33.16 26.00
C ARG A 159 -16.01 33.99 25.67
N ASP A 160 -15.45 34.69 26.63
CA ASP A 160 -14.26 35.54 26.49
C ASP A 160 -14.40 36.82 25.61
N SER A 161 -15.53 36.99 24.92
CA SER A 161 -15.82 38.20 24.18
C SER A 161 -16.46 39.26 25.09
N VAL A 162 -15.78 40.38 25.26
CA VAL A 162 -16.25 41.49 26.11
C VAL A 162 -17.01 42.49 25.27
N PHE A 163 -18.24 42.73 25.63
CA PHE A 163 -19.12 43.76 25.02
C PHE A 163 -19.41 44.85 26.01
N SER A 164 -19.31 46.12 25.59
CA SER A 164 -19.94 47.23 26.31
C SER A 164 -21.43 47.20 26.05
N TYR A 165 -22.28 47.45 27.07
CA TYR A 165 -23.74 47.49 26.89
C TYR A 165 -24.34 48.84 27.25
N THR A 166 -25.41 49.18 26.56
CA THR A 166 -26.23 50.38 26.83
C THR A 166 -27.70 49.99 26.85
N GLU A 167 -28.38 50.34 27.92
CA GLU A 167 -29.84 50.19 28.04
C GLU A 167 -30.53 51.30 27.24
N ASN A 168 -31.39 50.91 26.29
CA ASN A 168 -32.12 51.87 25.46
C ASN A 168 -33.43 52.27 26.10
N ALA A 169 -33.99 53.42 25.70
CA ALA A 169 -35.24 53.94 26.26
C ALA A 169 -36.48 53.06 25.93
N ASP A 170 -36.41 52.16 24.96
CA ASP A 170 -37.42 51.21 24.56
C ASP A 170 -37.35 49.87 25.30
N GLY A 171 -36.40 49.75 26.23
CA GLY A 171 -36.20 48.53 27.00
C GLY A 171 -35.27 47.51 26.35
N THR A 172 -34.75 47.77 25.14
CA THR A 172 -33.74 46.96 24.50
C THR A 172 -32.34 47.30 25.01
N ILE A 173 -31.37 46.41 24.81
CA ILE A 173 -29.98 46.59 25.17
C ILE A 173 -29.12 46.57 23.93
N SER A 174 -28.31 47.57 23.72
CA SER A 174 -27.31 47.60 22.66
C SER A 174 -25.97 47.08 23.18
N LEU A 175 -25.43 46.07 22.55
CA LEU A 175 -24.05 45.55 22.75
C LEU A 175 -23.12 46.13 21.71
N GLN A 176 -21.90 46.39 22.11
CA GLN A 176 -20.82 46.81 21.19
C GLN A 176 -19.51 46.12 21.60
N ASP A 177 -18.87 45.45 20.68
CA ASP A 177 -17.55 44.84 20.89
C ASP A 177 -16.39 45.87 20.75
N SER A 178 -15.16 45.42 21.03
CA SER A 178 -13.94 46.23 20.88
C SER A 178 -13.67 46.69 19.45
N ASN A 179 -14.27 46.01 18.45
CA ASN A 179 -14.14 46.35 17.02
C ASN A 179 -15.27 47.26 16.53
N GLY A 180 -16.16 47.70 17.43
CA GLY A 180 -17.27 48.58 17.10
C GLY A 180 -18.47 47.87 16.48
N ARG A 181 -18.51 46.53 16.43
CA ARG A 181 -19.70 45.77 15.97
C ARG A 181 -20.78 45.86 16.99
N LYS A 182 -22.01 45.99 16.53
CA LYS A 182 -23.19 46.22 17.39
C LYS A 182 -24.21 45.14 17.23
N ALA A 183 -24.82 44.71 18.34
CA ALA A 183 -26.00 43.86 18.39
C ALA A 183 -27.05 44.49 19.32
N THR A 184 -28.33 44.15 19.08
CA THR A 184 -29.42 44.59 19.95
C THR A 184 -30.02 43.41 20.65
N ILE A 185 -30.12 43.44 21.96
CA ILE A 185 -30.78 42.46 22.80
C ILE A 185 -32.22 42.90 23.04
N ASN A 186 -33.18 42.11 22.61
CA ASN A 186 -34.60 42.41 22.80
C ASN A 186 -35.14 41.84 24.12
N LEU A 187 -34.57 40.73 24.57
CA LEU A 187 -34.89 40.11 25.85
C LEU A 187 -33.60 39.99 26.68
N TRP A 188 -33.68 40.46 27.91
CA TRP A 188 -32.64 40.35 28.91
C TRP A 188 -33.28 39.80 30.19
N GLN A 189 -33.12 38.50 30.40
CA GLN A 189 -33.54 37.82 31.61
C GLN A 189 -32.34 37.36 32.40
N ILE A 190 -32.10 37.95 33.53
CA ILE A 190 -31.04 37.63 34.46
C ILE A 190 -31.65 37.24 35.78
N ASP A 191 -31.55 35.97 36.16
CA ASP A 191 -31.98 35.50 37.48
C ASP A 191 -30.73 35.24 38.35
N GLU A 192 -30.40 36.26 39.13
CA GLU A 192 -29.24 36.20 40.03
C GLU A 192 -29.46 35.16 41.17
N THR A 193 -30.68 34.74 41.45
CA THR A 193 -31.01 33.78 42.51
C THR A 193 -30.69 32.35 42.05
N ASN A 194 -31.02 32.05 40.81
CA ASN A 194 -30.82 30.73 40.21
C ASN A 194 -29.55 30.68 39.33
N ASN A 195 -28.84 31.81 39.24
CA ASN A 195 -27.62 31.94 38.41
C ASN A 195 -27.87 31.58 36.94
N THR A 196 -29.00 32.06 36.38
CA THR A 196 -29.37 31.80 34.99
C THR A 196 -29.43 33.11 34.19
N VAL A 197 -29.06 33.04 32.91
CA VAL A 197 -29.13 34.14 31.97
C VAL A 197 -29.78 33.66 30.67
N ALA A 198 -30.72 34.47 30.12
CA ALA A 198 -31.23 34.28 28.78
C ALA A 198 -31.24 35.64 28.06
N LEU A 199 -30.63 35.65 26.88
CA LEU A 199 -30.46 36.82 26.02
C LEU A 199 -31.08 36.49 24.65
N GLU A 200 -31.90 37.36 24.11
CA GLU A 200 -32.46 37.24 22.77
C GLU A 200 -32.26 38.55 22.02
N GLY A 201 -31.78 38.46 20.80
CA GLY A 201 -31.54 39.63 19.97
C GLY A 201 -31.92 39.42 18.51
N MET A 202 -31.87 40.50 17.76
CA MET A 202 -32.19 40.53 16.35
C MET A 202 -31.30 41.56 15.66
N SER A 203 -30.89 41.29 14.40
CA SER A 203 -30.22 42.28 13.57
C SER A 203 -31.12 43.49 13.29
N ALA A 204 -30.50 44.64 12.92
CA ALA A 204 -31.26 45.86 12.67
C ALA A 204 -32.31 45.77 11.54
N ASP A 205 -32.09 44.86 10.60
CA ASP A 205 -33.01 44.56 9.48
C ASP A 205 -34.04 43.46 9.80
N GLY A 206 -33.88 42.82 10.96
CA GLY A 206 -34.77 41.72 11.41
C GLY A 206 -34.54 40.38 10.71
N ALA A 207 -33.51 40.28 9.84
CA ALA A 207 -33.26 39.09 9.04
C ALA A 207 -32.58 37.99 9.89
N THR A 208 -31.77 38.35 10.85
CA THR A 208 -31.05 37.42 11.73
C THR A 208 -31.62 37.55 13.16
N LYS A 209 -31.97 36.44 13.76
CA LYS A 209 -32.34 36.35 15.20
C LYS A 209 -31.34 35.48 15.89
N TRP A 210 -30.97 35.83 17.12
CA TRP A 210 -30.09 35.02 17.93
C TRP A 210 -30.62 34.93 19.37
N GLN A 211 -30.37 33.80 20.00
CA GLN A 211 -30.70 33.51 21.37
C GLN A 211 -29.52 32.85 22.06
N TYR A 212 -29.15 33.36 23.22
CA TYR A 212 -28.23 32.74 24.15
C TYR A 212 -28.99 32.25 25.36
N ASN A 213 -28.99 30.96 25.64
CA ASN A 213 -29.75 30.37 26.71
C ASN A 213 -28.93 30.07 27.96
N HIS A 214 -29.59 29.67 29.03
CA HIS A 214 -28.96 29.37 30.31
C HIS A 214 -28.05 28.15 30.31
N ASN A 215 -28.10 27.31 29.28
CA ASN A 215 -27.21 26.16 29.09
C ASN A 215 -25.91 26.51 28.38
N GLY A 216 -25.73 27.78 28.01
CA GLY A 216 -24.56 28.23 27.25
C GLY A 216 -24.65 28.05 25.75
N GLU A 217 -25.83 27.71 25.23
CA GLU A 217 -26.09 27.53 23.80
C GLU A 217 -26.31 28.87 23.10
N LEU A 218 -25.68 29.07 21.95
CA LEU A 218 -25.94 30.21 21.05
C LEU A 218 -26.70 29.68 19.83
N VAL A 219 -28.00 30.03 19.75
CA VAL A 219 -28.90 29.68 18.64
C VAL A 219 -29.11 30.88 17.73
N ILE A 220 -28.86 30.71 16.43
CA ILE A 220 -29.03 31.79 15.44
C ILE A 220 -29.92 31.29 14.31
N THR A 221 -30.87 32.13 13.91
CA THR A 221 -31.80 31.86 12.78
C THR A 221 -31.63 32.99 11.75
N GLY A 222 -31.25 32.65 10.52
CA GLY A 222 -31.12 33.58 9.40
C GLY A 222 -29.99 33.22 8.47
N ASP A 223 -30.18 33.55 7.20
CA ASP A 223 -29.20 33.32 6.16
C ASP A 223 -28.02 34.31 6.24
N ASN A 224 -26.88 33.92 5.64
CA ASN A 224 -25.66 34.74 5.56
C ASN A 224 -25.12 35.20 6.95
N THR A 225 -25.25 34.36 7.94
CA THR A 225 -24.81 34.61 9.31
C THR A 225 -23.34 34.37 9.48
N THR A 226 -22.64 35.23 10.21
CA THR A 226 -21.23 35.02 10.59
C THR A 226 -21.07 35.00 12.10
N VAL A 227 -20.48 33.93 12.63
CA VAL A 227 -20.13 33.78 14.05
C VAL A 227 -18.59 33.73 14.18
N ASN A 228 -18.05 34.46 15.14
CA ASN A 228 -16.61 34.43 15.46
C ASN A 228 -16.46 34.01 16.92
N ASN A 229 -15.97 32.82 17.16
CA ASN A 229 -15.66 32.28 18.47
C ASN A 229 -14.12 32.36 18.69
N THR A 230 -13.68 33.33 19.48
CA THR A 230 -12.25 33.56 19.74
C THR A 230 -11.74 32.85 20.99
N GLY A 231 -12.65 32.44 21.87
CA GLY A 231 -12.34 31.72 23.10
C GLY A 231 -12.60 30.23 22.97
N LYS A 232 -12.14 29.48 23.97
CA LYS A 232 -12.41 28.05 24.09
C LYS A 232 -13.90 27.80 24.26
N THR A 233 -14.48 26.92 23.45
CA THR A 233 -15.86 26.46 23.58
C THR A 233 -15.87 25.09 24.25
N ILE A 234 -16.59 24.93 25.35
CA ILE A 234 -16.76 23.68 26.08
C ILE A 234 -18.24 23.31 26.06
N VAL A 235 -18.55 22.12 25.55
CA VAL A 235 -19.90 21.55 25.49
C VAL A 235 -19.86 20.21 26.21
N ASP A 236 -20.65 20.10 27.27
CA ASP A 236 -20.74 18.87 28.07
C ASP A 236 -22.21 18.53 28.37
N GLY A 237 -22.63 17.37 27.92
CA GLY A 237 -23.95 16.83 28.19
C GLY A 237 -24.85 16.63 26.99
N LYS A 238 -25.72 15.63 27.11
CA LYS A 238 -26.63 15.21 26.03
C LYS A 238 -27.60 16.29 25.62
N GLY A 239 -27.63 16.63 24.33
CA GLY A 239 -28.51 17.61 23.74
C GLY A 239 -28.16 19.06 24.08
N THR A 240 -26.89 19.31 24.46
CA THR A 240 -26.34 20.66 24.55
C THR A 240 -25.60 21.00 23.27
N THR A 241 -25.78 22.22 22.77
CA THR A 241 -25.08 22.70 21.55
C THR A 241 -24.31 23.98 21.86
N GLY A 242 -23.06 24.05 21.44
CA GLY A 242 -22.28 25.25 21.63
C GLY A 242 -22.73 26.41 20.75
N THR A 243 -22.83 26.18 19.45
CA THR A 243 -23.32 27.14 18.45
C THR A 243 -24.26 26.42 17.49
N GLU A 244 -25.54 26.84 17.46
CA GLU A 244 -26.56 26.33 16.55
C GLU A 244 -26.96 27.43 15.55
N ILE A 245 -26.94 27.11 14.24
CA ILE A 245 -27.32 28.06 13.19
C ILE A 245 -28.32 27.37 12.23
N ALA A 246 -29.52 28.02 12.10
CA ALA A 246 -30.49 27.62 11.09
C ALA A 246 -30.55 28.70 9.99
N GLY A 247 -29.88 28.42 8.85
CA GLY A 247 -29.82 29.32 7.70
C GLY A 247 -28.74 28.97 6.72
N ASN A 248 -28.91 29.37 5.47
CA ASN A 248 -27.94 29.13 4.39
C ASN A 248 -26.81 30.12 4.43
N ASN A 249 -25.67 29.72 3.83
CA ASN A 249 -24.44 30.52 3.77
C ASN A 249 -23.94 30.95 5.15
N ALA A 250 -24.10 30.13 6.17
CA ALA A 250 -23.55 30.38 7.50
C ALA A 250 -22.02 30.30 7.49
N VAL A 251 -21.35 31.17 8.22
CA VAL A 251 -19.90 31.16 8.41
C VAL A 251 -19.59 31.12 9.90
N VAL A 252 -18.83 30.12 10.35
CA VAL A 252 -18.35 30.03 11.74
C VAL A 252 -16.83 30.05 11.73
N ASN A 253 -16.24 31.04 12.36
CA ASN A 253 -14.79 31.10 12.60
C ASN A 253 -14.55 30.71 14.07
N GLN A 254 -14.01 29.52 14.29
CA GLN A 254 -13.66 28.97 15.60
C GLN A 254 -12.15 29.10 15.80
N ASP A 255 -11.71 30.22 16.37
CA ASP A 255 -10.28 30.48 16.63
C ASP A 255 -9.80 29.80 17.94
N GLY A 256 -10.69 29.60 18.92
CA GLY A 256 -10.40 28.91 20.17
C GLY A 256 -10.64 27.40 20.08
N GLU A 257 -10.09 26.65 21.05
CA GLU A 257 -10.29 25.20 21.15
C GLU A 257 -11.78 24.85 21.28
N LEU A 258 -12.19 23.71 20.74
CA LEU A 258 -13.52 23.15 20.80
C LEU A 258 -13.51 21.81 21.55
N ASP A 259 -13.99 21.79 22.79
CA ASP A 259 -14.11 20.57 23.60
C ASP A 259 -15.57 20.13 23.68
N VAL A 260 -15.85 18.91 23.26
CA VAL A 260 -17.22 18.36 23.22
C VAL A 260 -17.26 17.00 23.90
N SER A 261 -18.19 16.83 24.84
CA SER A 261 -18.33 15.58 25.60
C SER A 261 -19.78 15.32 26.02
N GLY A 262 -20.03 14.14 26.56
CA GLY A 262 -21.31 13.77 27.16
C GLY A 262 -22.50 13.71 26.21
N GLY A 263 -22.28 13.61 24.88
CA GLY A 263 -23.33 13.61 23.86
C GLY A 263 -23.80 15.00 23.45
N GLY A 264 -22.93 16.00 23.52
CA GLY A 264 -23.20 17.37 23.05
C GLY A 264 -22.69 17.61 21.63
N HIS A 265 -23.11 18.74 21.02
CA HIS A 265 -22.66 19.21 19.71
C HIS A 265 -21.91 20.54 19.86
N GLY A 266 -20.71 20.63 19.32
CA GLY A 266 -19.91 21.84 19.38
C GLY A 266 -20.48 22.95 18.50
N ILE A 267 -20.55 22.69 17.20
CA ILE A 267 -21.15 23.55 16.16
C ILE A 267 -22.18 22.71 15.41
N ASP A 268 -23.41 23.20 15.29
CA ASP A 268 -24.50 22.54 14.57
C ASP A 268 -25.14 23.54 13.60
N ILE A 269 -25.06 23.25 12.30
CA ILE A 269 -25.55 24.12 11.23
C ILE A 269 -26.56 23.37 10.38
N THR A 270 -27.77 23.93 10.26
CA THR A 270 -28.80 23.46 9.32
C THR A 270 -28.95 24.47 8.20
N GLY A 271 -28.47 24.15 7.01
CA GLY A 271 -28.54 24.98 5.80
C GLY A 271 -27.40 24.77 4.83
N ASP A 272 -27.65 25.09 3.57
CA ASP A 272 -26.72 24.87 2.47
C ASP A 272 -25.58 25.90 2.46
N SER A 273 -24.45 25.49 1.87
CA SER A 273 -23.28 26.35 1.64
C SER A 273 -22.70 26.93 2.94
N ALA A 274 -22.76 26.19 4.02
CA ALA A 274 -22.13 26.56 5.29
C ALA A 274 -20.60 26.47 5.19
N THR A 275 -19.91 27.34 5.90
CA THR A 275 -18.44 27.31 6.05
C THR A 275 -18.07 27.34 7.52
N VAL A 276 -17.21 26.41 7.96
CA VAL A 276 -16.64 26.40 9.30
C VAL A 276 -15.13 26.45 9.18
N ASP A 277 -14.49 27.48 9.75
CA ASP A 277 -13.04 27.60 9.85
C ASP A 277 -12.65 27.33 11.33
N ASN A 278 -12.19 26.13 11.63
CA ASN A 278 -11.74 25.71 12.96
C ASN A 278 -10.22 25.75 13.06
N LYS A 279 -9.66 26.77 13.71
CA LYS A 279 -8.21 26.96 13.89
C LYS A 279 -7.70 26.49 15.24
N GLY A 280 -8.62 26.37 16.21
CA GLY A 280 -8.24 26.14 17.60
C GLY A 280 -7.97 24.69 17.99
N GLY A 281 -8.17 23.76 17.09
CA GLY A 281 -8.15 22.33 17.44
C GLY A 281 -9.45 21.86 18.09
N MET A 282 -9.68 20.54 18.07
CA MET A 282 -10.91 19.96 18.53
C MET A 282 -10.65 18.71 19.37
N THR A 283 -11.30 18.64 20.53
CA THR A 283 -11.33 17.43 21.36
C THR A 283 -12.78 16.95 21.47
N VAL A 284 -13.07 15.75 21.00
CA VAL A 284 -14.40 15.16 21.06
C VAL A 284 -14.34 13.81 21.74
N THR A 285 -15.11 13.67 22.82
CA THR A 285 -15.14 12.44 23.61
C THR A 285 -16.56 12.01 23.92
N ASP A 286 -16.74 10.73 24.11
CA ASP A 286 -18.00 10.07 24.46
C ASP A 286 -18.98 9.88 23.28
N PRO A 287 -19.78 8.81 23.35
CA PRO A 287 -20.79 8.52 22.32
C PRO A 287 -21.82 9.66 22.14
N ASP A 288 -22.29 9.81 20.92
CA ASP A 288 -23.21 10.87 20.50
C ASP A 288 -22.61 12.31 20.57
N SER A 289 -21.32 12.49 20.94
CA SER A 289 -20.65 13.80 20.89
C SER A 289 -20.19 14.11 19.48
N ILE A 290 -20.50 15.29 18.96
CA ILE A 290 -20.11 15.75 17.63
C ILE A 290 -19.42 17.11 17.73
N GLY A 291 -18.21 17.22 17.20
CA GLY A 291 -17.50 18.48 17.19
C GLY A 291 -18.15 19.50 16.27
N ILE A 292 -18.29 19.19 14.99
CA ILE A 292 -18.93 20.01 13.97
C ILE A 292 -19.93 19.16 13.22
N GLN A 293 -21.21 19.58 13.21
CA GLN A 293 -22.28 18.97 12.42
C GLN A 293 -22.83 19.99 11.44
N ILE A 294 -23.00 19.55 10.17
CA ILE A 294 -23.63 20.38 9.14
C ILE A 294 -24.66 19.53 8.38
N ASP A 295 -25.91 19.94 8.39
CA ASP A 295 -26.99 19.35 7.61
C ASP A 295 -27.32 20.30 6.44
N GLY A 296 -26.66 20.09 5.29
CA GLY A 296 -26.83 20.92 4.09
C GLY A 296 -25.77 20.65 3.02
N ASP A 297 -26.16 20.94 1.77
CA ASP A 297 -25.30 20.72 0.61
C ASP A 297 -24.18 21.78 0.50
N LYS A 298 -23.07 21.42 -0.13
CA LYS A 298 -21.94 22.33 -0.43
C LYS A 298 -21.29 22.93 0.83
N ALA A 299 -21.33 22.20 1.92
CA ALA A 299 -20.65 22.58 3.13
C ALA A 299 -19.12 22.58 2.95
N VAL A 300 -18.43 23.51 3.60
CA VAL A 300 -16.98 23.56 3.66
C VAL A 300 -16.53 23.61 5.10
N VAL A 301 -15.70 22.67 5.52
CA VAL A 301 -15.08 22.66 6.86
C VAL A 301 -13.57 22.70 6.71
N ASN A 302 -12.93 23.65 7.36
CA ASN A 302 -11.47 23.76 7.42
C ASN A 302 -11.03 23.53 8.86
N ASN A 303 -10.40 22.42 9.15
CA ASN A 303 -9.80 22.08 10.44
C ASN A 303 -8.30 22.34 10.38
N ASP A 304 -7.88 23.53 10.78
CA ASP A 304 -6.47 23.95 10.79
C ASP A 304 -5.73 23.50 12.05
N GLY A 305 -6.46 23.32 13.16
CA GLY A 305 -5.91 22.85 14.43
C GLY A 305 -5.94 21.32 14.55
N ASP A 306 -5.12 20.79 15.47
CA ASP A 306 -5.08 19.34 15.74
C ASP A 306 -6.38 18.84 16.34
N ASN A 307 -6.83 17.67 15.92
CA ASN A 307 -8.08 17.06 16.36
C ASN A 307 -7.81 15.76 17.13
N ALA A 308 -8.48 15.61 18.27
CA ALA A 308 -8.42 14.41 19.10
C ALA A 308 -9.86 13.90 19.36
N ILE A 309 -10.17 12.75 18.78
CA ILE A 309 -11.52 12.15 18.85
C ILE A 309 -11.40 10.80 19.55
N SER A 310 -12.26 10.55 20.53
CA SER A 310 -12.16 9.30 21.29
C SER A 310 -13.49 8.82 21.87
N ASN A 311 -13.50 7.56 22.34
CA ASN A 311 -14.60 6.96 23.07
C ASN A 311 -15.97 7.02 22.35
N GLY A 312 -16.00 6.93 21.02
CA GLY A 312 -17.23 6.94 20.22
C GLY A 312 -17.70 8.34 19.80
N GLY A 313 -16.85 9.36 19.92
CA GLY A 313 -17.16 10.71 19.42
C GLY A 313 -16.94 10.84 17.91
N THR A 314 -17.56 11.86 17.30
CA THR A 314 -17.38 12.23 15.89
C THR A 314 -16.80 13.64 15.81
N GLY A 315 -15.66 13.79 15.13
CA GLY A 315 -15.03 15.09 14.96
C GLY A 315 -15.86 16.02 14.08
N THR A 316 -15.98 15.70 12.80
CA THR A 316 -16.78 16.46 11.83
C THR A 316 -17.78 15.53 11.16
N GLN A 317 -19.05 15.91 11.15
CA GLN A 317 -20.14 15.21 10.44
C GLN A 317 -20.82 16.17 9.46
N VAL A 318 -20.91 15.77 8.18
CA VAL A 318 -21.62 16.54 7.16
C VAL A 318 -22.66 15.64 6.49
N ASN A 319 -23.92 16.04 6.52
CA ASN A 319 -25.01 15.38 5.82
C ASN A 319 -25.45 16.26 4.65
N GLY A 320 -24.90 16.02 3.47
CA GLY A 320 -25.21 16.80 2.26
C GLY A 320 -24.22 16.52 1.12
N ASP A 321 -24.69 16.77 -0.10
CA ASP A 321 -23.92 16.55 -1.31
C ASP A 321 -22.90 17.67 -1.57
N GLU A 322 -21.86 17.35 -2.34
CA GLU A 322 -20.80 18.28 -2.75
C GLU A 322 -20.07 18.93 -1.54
N ALA A 323 -20.00 18.24 -0.40
CA ALA A 323 -19.29 18.70 0.79
C ALA A 323 -17.78 18.63 0.63
N THR A 324 -17.05 19.57 1.27
CA THR A 324 -15.60 19.58 1.32
C THR A 324 -15.12 19.71 2.76
N VAL A 325 -14.29 18.78 3.24
CA VAL A 325 -13.65 18.87 4.55
C VAL A 325 -12.13 18.87 4.34
N ASN A 326 -11.45 19.88 4.87
CA ASN A 326 -10.02 20.05 4.83
C ASN A 326 -9.45 19.89 6.26
N ASN A 327 -8.72 18.82 6.51
CA ASN A 327 -8.04 18.54 7.77
C ASN A 327 -6.55 18.90 7.61
N ASN A 328 -6.19 20.16 7.89
CA ASN A 328 -4.83 20.65 7.76
C ASN A 328 -3.99 20.34 8.99
N GLY A 329 -4.62 20.26 10.17
CA GLY A 329 -4.00 19.79 11.42
C GLY A 329 -3.98 18.29 11.53
N SER A 330 -3.14 17.74 12.43
CA SER A 330 -3.09 16.29 12.69
C SER A 330 -4.40 15.80 13.32
N THR A 331 -4.83 14.61 12.93
CA THR A 331 -6.05 13.99 13.47
C THR A 331 -5.72 12.68 14.17
N THR A 332 -6.08 12.57 15.44
CA THR A 332 -6.00 11.33 16.21
C THR A 332 -7.40 10.82 16.51
N VAL A 333 -7.68 9.59 16.14
CA VAL A 333 -8.96 8.90 16.39
C VAL A 333 -8.68 7.65 17.20
N ASP A 334 -9.19 7.59 18.41
CA ASP A 334 -8.92 6.51 19.36
C ASP A 334 -10.21 5.89 19.89
N GLY A 335 -10.29 4.60 19.82
CA GLY A 335 -11.37 3.82 20.38
C GLY A 335 -12.51 3.51 19.43
N LYS A 336 -13.18 2.43 19.75
CA LYS A 336 -14.27 1.88 18.97
C LYS A 336 -15.40 2.89 18.74
N ASP A 337 -15.92 2.91 17.53
CA ASP A 337 -17.01 3.78 17.07
C ASP A 337 -16.65 5.29 17.05
N SER A 338 -15.37 5.66 17.28
CA SER A 338 -14.88 7.03 17.09
C SER A 338 -14.65 7.32 15.60
N THR A 339 -15.05 8.51 15.12
CA THR A 339 -14.88 8.90 13.71
C THR A 339 -14.28 10.31 13.62
N GLY A 340 -13.19 10.45 12.88
CA GLY A 340 -12.57 11.75 12.64
C GLY A 340 -13.46 12.65 11.78
N THR A 341 -13.72 12.23 10.54
CA THR A 341 -14.58 12.92 9.58
C THR A 341 -15.61 11.93 9.02
N GLU A 342 -16.87 12.29 9.05
CA GLU A 342 -17.97 11.54 8.45
C GLU A 342 -18.74 12.41 7.46
N ILE A 343 -18.92 11.95 6.23
CA ILE A 343 -19.72 12.65 5.22
C ILE A 343 -20.75 11.68 4.64
N ASN A 344 -22.00 12.07 4.68
CA ASN A 344 -23.13 11.36 4.08
C ASN A 344 -23.67 12.19 2.90
N GLY A 345 -23.18 11.95 1.70
CA GLY A 345 -23.56 12.67 0.49
C GLY A 345 -22.65 12.36 -0.70
N ASP A 346 -23.19 12.57 -1.89
CA ASP A 346 -22.47 12.32 -3.14
C ASP A 346 -21.45 13.44 -3.43
N LYS A 347 -20.38 13.10 -4.16
CA LYS A 347 -19.31 14.03 -4.57
C LYS A 347 -18.61 14.74 -3.41
N ALA A 348 -18.55 14.06 -2.29
CA ALA A 348 -17.81 14.53 -1.13
C ALA A 348 -16.31 14.59 -1.40
N ILE A 349 -15.62 15.58 -0.85
CA ILE A 349 -14.17 15.71 -0.91
C ILE A 349 -13.63 15.84 0.51
N VAL A 350 -12.68 14.97 0.88
CA VAL A 350 -11.92 15.12 2.12
C VAL A 350 -10.44 15.27 1.78
N ASN A 351 -9.81 16.30 2.28
CA ASN A 351 -8.38 16.56 2.15
C ASN A 351 -7.73 16.43 3.54
N ASN A 352 -6.92 15.42 3.74
CA ASN A 352 -6.15 15.18 4.96
C ASN A 352 -4.70 15.58 4.71
N ASP A 353 -4.38 16.86 4.94
CA ASP A 353 -3.02 17.38 4.77
C ASP A 353 -2.15 17.14 6.03
N GLY A 354 -2.77 17.06 7.20
CA GLY A 354 -2.12 16.66 8.45
C GLY A 354 -2.01 15.16 8.59
N ASP A 355 -1.09 14.70 9.46
CA ASP A 355 -0.95 13.28 9.77
C ASP A 355 -2.20 12.73 10.47
N SER A 356 -2.60 11.52 10.11
CA SER A 356 -3.73 10.81 10.69
C SER A 356 -3.27 9.59 11.48
N THR A 357 -3.70 9.48 12.74
CA THR A 357 -3.41 8.33 13.61
C THR A 357 -4.72 7.73 14.11
N ILE A 358 -5.00 6.50 13.72
CA ILE A 358 -6.26 5.80 14.00
C ILE A 358 -5.96 4.55 14.83
N LEU A 359 -6.58 4.47 16.00
CA LEU A 359 -6.28 3.45 17.01
C LEU A 359 -7.55 2.75 17.51
N ASP A 360 -7.39 1.53 17.99
CA ASP A 360 -8.35 0.80 18.81
C ASP A 360 -9.81 0.77 18.28
N GLY A 361 -9.99 0.60 16.96
CA GLY A 361 -11.30 0.49 16.30
C GLY A 361 -11.92 1.81 15.88
N GLY A 362 -11.13 2.88 15.77
CA GLY A 362 -11.56 4.16 15.22
C GLY A 362 -11.61 4.19 13.69
N THR A 363 -12.29 5.17 13.12
CA THR A 363 -12.30 5.47 11.68
C THR A 363 -11.79 6.90 11.45
N GLY A 364 -10.74 7.06 10.65
CA GLY A 364 -10.19 8.39 10.34
C GLY A 364 -11.17 9.21 9.49
N THR A 365 -11.48 8.74 8.30
CA THR A 365 -12.41 9.34 7.35
C THR A 365 -13.43 8.30 6.91
N ARG A 366 -14.73 8.62 7.00
CA ARG A 366 -15.83 7.81 6.48
C ARG A 366 -16.68 8.63 5.51
N ILE A 367 -16.88 8.13 4.29
CA ILE A 367 -17.72 8.77 3.29
C ILE A 367 -18.78 7.76 2.79
N THR A 368 -20.04 8.16 2.85
CA THR A 368 -21.14 7.38 2.27
C THR A 368 -21.75 8.18 1.13
N GLY A 369 -21.48 7.79 -0.10
CA GLY A 369 -21.95 8.47 -1.31
C GLY A 369 -21.09 8.16 -2.55
N ASP A 370 -21.69 8.31 -3.73
CA ASP A 370 -21.01 8.09 -5.00
C ASP A 370 -20.10 9.27 -5.38
N ASP A 371 -19.14 9.01 -6.26
CA ASP A 371 -18.19 10.02 -6.78
C ASP A 371 -17.35 10.71 -5.68
N ALA A 372 -17.13 10.06 -4.55
CA ALA A 372 -16.36 10.58 -3.42
C ALA A 372 -14.87 10.66 -3.71
N THR A 373 -14.17 11.64 -3.12
CA THR A 373 -12.71 11.78 -3.22
C THR A 373 -12.09 11.99 -1.83
N ALA A 374 -11.10 11.18 -1.49
CA ALA A 374 -10.24 11.39 -0.33
C ALA A 374 -8.80 11.63 -0.78
N ASN A 375 -8.20 12.75 -0.36
CA ASN A 375 -6.81 13.10 -0.62
C ASN A 375 -6.04 13.08 0.69
N ASN A 376 -5.14 12.14 0.87
CA ASN A 376 -4.33 11.96 2.07
C ASN A 376 -2.89 12.35 1.77
N SER A 377 -2.56 13.64 1.99
CA SER A 377 -1.19 14.16 1.79
C SER A 377 -0.31 13.91 3.00
N GLY A 378 -0.88 13.90 4.21
CA GLY A 378 -0.21 13.50 5.45
C GLY A 378 -0.06 11.98 5.56
N ASN A 379 0.82 11.54 6.47
CA ASN A 379 0.97 10.12 6.76
C ASN A 379 -0.26 9.57 7.47
N THR A 380 -0.63 8.35 7.14
CA THR A 380 -1.75 7.65 7.79
C THR A 380 -1.23 6.44 8.54
N THR A 381 -1.40 6.42 9.86
CA THR A 381 -1.08 5.28 10.72
C THR A 381 -2.37 4.66 11.24
N VAL A 382 -2.55 3.37 11.02
CA VAL A 382 -3.73 2.61 11.46
C VAL A 382 -3.25 1.44 12.31
N ASP A 383 -3.64 1.42 13.58
CA ASP A 383 -3.27 0.34 14.51
C ASP A 383 -4.48 -0.15 15.29
N GLY A 384 -4.64 -1.44 15.36
CA GLY A 384 -5.68 -2.10 16.13
C GLY A 384 -6.84 -2.65 15.32
N GLN A 385 -7.41 -3.72 15.83
CA GLN A 385 -8.50 -4.44 15.17
C GLN A 385 -9.74 -3.56 14.97
N GLY A 386 -10.20 -3.47 13.73
CA GLY A 386 -11.36 -2.66 13.34
C GLY A 386 -11.07 -1.17 13.19
N SER A 387 -9.80 -0.74 13.28
CA SER A 387 -9.38 0.61 12.90
C SER A 387 -9.37 0.75 11.38
N THR A 388 -9.87 1.86 10.85
CA THR A 388 -9.86 2.16 9.41
C THR A 388 -9.37 3.57 9.15
N GLY A 389 -8.36 3.72 8.29
CA GLY A 389 -7.84 5.03 7.91
C GLY A 389 -8.87 5.82 7.09
N THR A 390 -9.21 5.32 5.91
CA THR A 390 -10.23 5.90 5.00
C THR A 390 -11.22 4.82 4.59
N GLU A 391 -12.50 5.04 4.87
CA GLU A 391 -13.62 4.16 4.51
C GLU A 391 -14.55 4.90 3.54
N ILE A 392 -14.83 4.30 2.37
CA ILE A 392 -15.78 4.89 1.40
C ILE A 392 -16.80 3.83 0.98
N ALA A 393 -18.07 4.13 1.18
CA ALA A 393 -19.19 3.33 0.68
C ALA A 393 -19.88 4.07 -0.46
N GLY A 394 -19.49 3.76 -1.71
CA GLY A 394 -20.03 4.41 -2.91
C GLY A 394 -19.23 4.04 -4.16
N ASN A 395 -19.88 4.18 -5.33
CA ASN A 395 -19.24 3.90 -6.62
C ASN A 395 -18.39 5.07 -7.10
N ASN A 396 -17.43 4.78 -7.97
CA ASN A 396 -16.51 5.76 -8.53
C ASN A 396 -15.68 6.51 -7.47
N ALA A 397 -15.43 5.89 -6.34
CA ALA A 397 -14.60 6.46 -5.28
C ALA A 397 -13.15 6.68 -5.77
N VAL A 398 -12.53 7.77 -5.35
CA VAL A 398 -11.13 8.07 -5.64
C VAL A 398 -10.39 8.33 -4.33
N VAL A 399 -9.31 7.61 -4.07
CA VAL A 399 -8.41 7.87 -2.95
C VAL A 399 -7.01 8.16 -3.47
N ASN A 400 -6.47 9.32 -3.16
CA ASN A 400 -5.10 9.69 -3.43
C ASN A 400 -4.31 9.65 -2.12
N GLN A 401 -3.43 8.69 -1.95
CA GLN A 401 -2.56 8.52 -0.78
C GLN A 401 -1.15 8.97 -1.15
N ASP A 402 -0.83 10.24 -0.89
CA ASP A 402 0.49 10.80 -1.17
C ASP A 402 1.47 10.60 0.01
N GLY A 403 0.96 10.56 1.26
CA GLY A 403 1.74 10.24 2.47
C GLY A 403 1.95 8.74 2.66
N GLU A 404 2.86 8.36 3.57
CA GLU A 404 3.07 6.96 3.95
C GLU A 404 1.82 6.36 4.59
N LEU A 405 1.57 5.07 4.32
CA LEU A 405 0.46 4.31 4.87
C LEU A 405 1.00 3.14 5.71
N ASP A 406 0.90 3.28 7.04
CA ASP A 406 1.34 2.26 7.99
C ASP A 406 0.13 1.58 8.63
N VAL A 407 -0.01 0.25 8.46
CA VAL A 407 -1.16 -0.53 8.95
C VAL A 407 -0.69 -1.70 9.79
N SER A 408 -1.25 -1.81 10.98
CA SER A 408 -0.89 -2.86 11.94
C SER A 408 -2.07 -3.29 12.82
N GLY A 409 -1.87 -4.34 13.62
CA GLY A 409 -2.82 -4.74 14.65
C GLY A 409 -4.18 -5.23 14.15
N GLY A 410 -4.32 -5.58 12.85
CA GLY A 410 -5.59 -5.98 12.23
C GLY A 410 -6.45 -4.79 11.79
N GLY A 411 -5.83 -3.65 11.46
CA GLY A 411 -6.49 -2.49 10.88
C GLY A 411 -6.55 -2.50 9.35
N HIS A 412 -7.36 -1.62 8.77
CA HIS A 412 -7.45 -1.37 7.34
C HIS A 412 -6.99 0.08 7.02
N GLY A 413 -6.04 0.23 6.12
CA GLY A 413 -5.58 1.56 5.71
C GLY A 413 -6.64 2.30 4.89
N ILE A 414 -7.04 1.72 3.76
CA ILE A 414 -8.09 2.20 2.87
C ILE A 414 -9.08 1.05 2.66
N ASP A 415 -10.37 1.30 2.87
CA ASP A 415 -11.46 0.33 2.70
C ASP A 415 -12.56 0.95 1.84
N ILE A 416 -12.80 0.39 0.64
CA ILE A 416 -13.77 0.91 -0.31
C ILE A 416 -14.79 -0.18 -0.67
N THR A 417 -16.06 0.13 -0.50
CA THR A 417 -17.16 -0.71 -0.99
C THR A 417 -17.88 0.00 -2.12
N GLY A 418 -17.71 -0.48 -3.35
CA GLY A 418 -18.35 0.09 -4.54
C GLY A 418 -17.55 -0.15 -5.82
N ASP A 419 -18.26 -0.11 -6.95
CA ASP A 419 -17.68 -0.39 -8.26
C ASP A 419 -16.86 0.80 -8.80
N SER A 420 -15.88 0.48 -9.65
CA SER A 420 -15.08 1.47 -10.37
C SER A 420 -14.26 2.40 -9.45
N ALA A 421 -13.87 1.91 -8.28
CA ALA A 421 -13.00 2.64 -7.37
C ALA A 421 -11.58 2.80 -7.95
N THR A 422 -10.93 3.91 -7.63
CA THR A 422 -9.53 4.16 -7.98
C THR A 422 -8.75 4.57 -6.74
N VAL A 423 -7.64 3.89 -6.49
CA VAL A 423 -6.68 4.26 -5.44
C VAL A 423 -5.33 4.55 -6.08
N ASP A 424 -4.82 5.75 -5.89
CA ASP A 424 -3.47 6.16 -6.27
C ASP A 424 -2.61 6.30 -5.01
N ASN A 425 -1.83 5.28 -4.69
CA ASN A 425 -0.90 5.26 -3.56
C ASN A 425 0.51 5.60 -4.02
N LYS A 426 0.96 6.83 -3.74
CA LYS A 426 2.30 7.32 -4.09
C LYS A 426 3.27 7.26 -2.92
N GLY A 427 2.74 7.30 -1.71
CA GLY A 427 3.51 7.02 -0.50
C GLY A 427 3.92 5.56 -0.42
N GLY A 428 4.90 5.23 0.39
CA GLY A 428 5.19 3.83 0.71
C GLY A 428 4.05 3.23 1.54
N MET A 429 3.92 1.90 1.49
CA MET A 429 2.94 1.18 2.31
C MET A 429 3.65 0.13 3.16
N THR A 430 3.43 0.18 4.47
CA THR A 430 3.90 -0.83 5.41
C THR A 430 2.69 -1.52 6.04
N VAL A 431 2.59 -2.84 5.86
CA VAL A 431 1.49 -3.63 6.45
C VAL A 431 2.08 -4.76 7.27
N THR A 432 1.72 -4.77 8.55
CA THR A 432 2.22 -5.79 9.48
C THR A 432 1.08 -6.40 10.29
N ASP A 433 1.28 -7.62 10.71
CA ASP A 433 0.36 -8.40 11.54
C ASP A 433 -0.83 -9.01 10.79
N PRO A 434 -1.33 -10.16 11.27
CA PRO A 434 -2.47 -10.83 10.68
C PRO A 434 -3.73 -9.95 10.67
N ASP A 435 -4.54 -10.12 9.65
CA ASP A 435 -5.78 -9.38 9.41
C ASP A 435 -5.57 -7.87 9.11
N SER A 436 -4.30 -7.38 9.05
CA SER A 436 -4.00 -6.02 8.59
C SER A 436 -4.04 -5.94 7.06
N ILE A 437 -4.76 -4.96 6.52
CA ILE A 437 -4.89 -4.75 5.07
C ILE A 437 -4.54 -3.30 4.74
N GLY A 438 -3.59 -3.11 3.83
CA GLY A 438 -3.23 -1.76 3.38
C GLY A 438 -4.36 -1.10 2.59
N ILE A 439 -4.77 -1.73 1.49
CA ILE A 439 -5.86 -1.27 0.62
C ILE A 439 -6.83 -2.43 0.39
N GLN A 440 -8.10 -2.25 0.74
CA GLN A 440 -9.18 -3.18 0.45
C GLN A 440 -10.23 -2.53 -0.45
N ILE A 441 -10.65 -3.25 -1.50
CA ILE A 441 -11.74 -2.80 -2.37
C ILE A 441 -12.70 -3.96 -2.63
N ASP A 442 -13.96 -3.77 -2.28
CA ASP A 442 -15.05 -4.69 -2.58
C ASP A 442 -15.91 -4.09 -3.71
N GLY A 443 -15.59 -4.40 -4.96
CA GLY A 443 -16.29 -3.88 -6.13
C GLY A 443 -15.59 -4.21 -7.46
N ASP A 444 -16.38 -4.24 -8.53
CA ASP A 444 -15.88 -4.54 -9.88
C ASP A 444 -15.13 -3.36 -10.50
N LYS A 445 -14.20 -3.64 -11.40
CA LYS A 445 -13.43 -2.65 -12.16
C LYS A 445 -12.60 -1.70 -11.31
N ALA A 446 -12.20 -2.15 -10.14
CA ALA A 446 -11.30 -1.39 -9.30
C ALA A 446 -9.93 -1.19 -9.97
N VAL A 447 -9.32 -0.04 -9.74
CA VAL A 447 -7.96 0.28 -10.18
C VAL A 447 -7.14 0.71 -8.97
N VAL A 448 -6.03 0.03 -8.73
CA VAL A 448 -5.06 0.42 -7.68
C VAL A 448 -3.71 0.69 -8.33
N ASN A 449 -3.14 1.84 -8.08
CA ASN A 449 -1.81 2.23 -8.52
C ASN A 449 -0.92 2.41 -7.27
N ASN A 450 0.02 1.50 -7.06
CA ASN A 450 1.01 1.57 -5.99
C ASN A 450 2.34 2.05 -6.59
N ASP A 451 2.58 3.36 -6.51
CA ASP A 451 3.81 3.98 -7.02
C ASP A 451 4.95 3.95 -5.98
N GLY A 452 4.61 3.92 -4.70
CA GLY A 452 5.57 3.82 -3.59
C GLY A 452 6.01 2.38 -3.32
N ASP A 453 7.13 2.21 -2.61
CA ASP A 453 7.60 0.89 -2.19
C ASP A 453 6.69 0.29 -1.11
N ASN A 454 6.40 -1.00 -1.20
CA ASN A 454 5.52 -1.72 -0.31
C ASN A 454 6.28 -2.76 0.52
N ALA A 455 6.07 -2.76 1.82
CA ALA A 455 6.63 -3.72 2.76
C ALA A 455 5.52 -4.43 3.55
N ILE A 456 5.30 -5.70 3.28
CA ILE A 456 4.23 -6.50 3.88
C ILE A 456 4.85 -7.64 4.69
N SER A 457 4.43 -7.80 5.93
CA SER A 457 5.02 -8.83 6.79
C SER A 457 4.07 -9.39 7.84
N ASN A 458 4.49 -10.49 8.47
CA ASN A 458 3.81 -11.10 9.62
C ASN A 458 2.34 -11.47 9.39
N GLY A 459 1.94 -11.80 8.15
CA GLY A 459 0.58 -12.19 7.80
C GLY A 459 -0.32 -11.04 7.32
N GLY A 460 0.24 -9.85 7.06
CA GLY A 460 -0.50 -8.73 6.48
C GLY A 460 -0.78 -8.89 4.98
N THR A 461 -1.75 -8.15 4.47
CA THR A 461 -2.07 -8.05 3.04
C THR A 461 -1.88 -6.62 2.56
N GLY A 462 -1.05 -6.43 1.54
CA GLY A 462 -0.81 -5.09 0.99
C GLY A 462 -2.05 -4.54 0.29
N THR A 463 -2.47 -5.17 -0.80
CA THR A 463 -3.67 -4.79 -1.57
C THR A 463 -4.59 -6.00 -1.73
N GLN A 464 -5.87 -5.86 -1.37
CA GLN A 464 -6.90 -6.87 -1.58
C GLN A 464 -8.05 -6.28 -2.41
N VAL A 465 -8.41 -6.95 -3.51
CA VAL A 465 -9.56 -6.55 -4.34
C VAL A 465 -10.50 -7.74 -4.52
N ASN A 466 -11.74 -7.56 -4.15
CA ASN A 466 -12.81 -8.55 -4.35
C ASN A 466 -13.76 -8.02 -5.43
N GLY A 467 -13.53 -8.40 -6.68
CA GLY A 467 -14.34 -7.96 -7.82
C GLY A 467 -13.74 -8.32 -9.16
N ASP A 468 -14.59 -8.39 -10.18
CA ASP A 468 -14.19 -8.74 -11.54
C ASP A 468 -13.57 -7.55 -12.28
N GLU A 469 -12.76 -7.84 -13.28
CA GLU A 469 -12.12 -6.83 -14.14
C GLU A 469 -11.22 -5.83 -13.37
N ALA A 470 -10.71 -6.21 -12.19
CA ALA A 470 -9.81 -5.39 -11.38
C ALA A 470 -8.42 -5.23 -12.03
N THR A 471 -7.79 -4.09 -11.80
CA THR A 471 -6.40 -3.83 -12.23
C THR A 471 -5.58 -3.29 -11.06
N VAL A 472 -4.48 -3.95 -10.75
CA VAL A 472 -3.50 -3.48 -9.77
C VAL A 472 -2.17 -3.24 -10.46
N ASN A 473 -1.62 -2.03 -10.33
CA ASN A 473 -0.33 -1.63 -10.87
C ASN A 473 0.64 -1.38 -9.72
N ASN A 474 1.63 -2.23 -9.53
CA ASN A 474 2.70 -2.09 -8.55
C ASN A 474 3.94 -1.54 -9.25
N ASN A 475 4.08 -0.22 -9.29
CA ASN A 475 5.19 0.47 -9.92
C ASN A 475 6.40 0.58 -8.99
N GLY A 476 6.18 0.67 -7.68
CA GLY A 476 7.21 0.58 -6.65
C GLY A 476 7.62 -0.86 -6.34
N ASN A 477 8.74 -1.02 -5.62
CA ASN A 477 9.21 -2.34 -5.21
C ASN A 477 8.28 -2.94 -4.15
N THR A 478 8.09 -4.24 -4.19
CA THR A 478 7.27 -4.95 -3.21
C THR A 478 8.10 -5.99 -2.48
N THR A 479 8.16 -5.88 -1.16
CA THR A 479 8.75 -6.88 -0.28
C THR A 479 7.67 -7.56 0.53
N VAL A 480 7.60 -8.88 0.45
CA VAL A 480 6.64 -9.70 1.21
C VAL A 480 7.43 -10.68 2.06
N ASP A 481 7.33 -10.57 3.37
CA ASP A 481 8.10 -11.38 4.31
C ASP A 481 7.19 -12.07 5.33
N GLY A 482 7.40 -13.36 5.47
CA GLY A 482 6.72 -14.15 6.47
C GLY A 482 5.48 -14.88 5.97
N LYS A 483 5.21 -15.96 6.66
CA LYS A 483 4.10 -16.86 6.36
C LYS A 483 2.75 -16.12 6.39
N ASP A 484 1.91 -16.46 5.43
CA ASP A 484 0.56 -15.91 5.26
C ASP A 484 0.54 -14.40 4.88
N SER A 485 1.71 -13.75 4.64
CA SER A 485 1.78 -12.39 4.08
C SER A 485 1.50 -12.40 2.58
N THR A 486 0.71 -11.43 2.09
CA THR A 486 0.38 -11.32 0.67
C THR A 486 0.58 -9.89 0.18
N GLY A 487 1.34 -9.73 -0.91
CA GLY A 487 1.55 -8.42 -1.52
C GLY A 487 0.29 -7.88 -2.17
N THR A 488 -0.23 -8.61 -3.16
CA THR A 488 -1.48 -8.31 -3.87
C THR A 488 -2.36 -9.55 -3.93
N GLU A 489 -3.61 -9.43 -3.54
CA GLU A 489 -4.64 -10.46 -3.63
C GLU A 489 -5.84 -9.95 -4.44
N ILE A 490 -6.25 -10.69 -5.47
CA ILE A 490 -7.45 -10.38 -6.24
C ILE A 490 -8.35 -11.61 -6.32
N ASN A 491 -9.59 -11.44 -5.93
CA ASN A 491 -10.63 -12.44 -6.03
C ASN A 491 -11.67 -12.00 -7.06
N GLY A 492 -11.49 -12.39 -8.32
CA GLY A 492 -12.37 -12.01 -9.42
C GLY A 492 -11.83 -12.44 -10.78
N ASP A 493 -12.73 -12.57 -11.75
CA ASP A 493 -12.37 -12.94 -13.12
C ASP A 493 -11.77 -11.77 -13.90
N LYS A 494 -10.89 -12.06 -14.86
CA LYS A 494 -10.23 -11.08 -15.74
C LYS A 494 -9.40 -10.04 -14.99
N ALA A 495 -8.91 -10.40 -13.83
CA ALA A 495 -7.99 -9.56 -13.06
C ALA A 495 -6.68 -9.32 -13.82
N ILE A 496 -6.11 -8.13 -13.66
CA ILE A 496 -4.81 -7.77 -14.22
C ILE A 496 -3.93 -7.23 -13.09
N VAL A 497 -2.75 -7.84 -12.92
CA VAL A 497 -1.70 -7.30 -12.05
C VAL A 497 -0.49 -6.96 -12.89
N ASN A 498 0.02 -5.73 -12.77
CA ASN A 498 1.23 -5.26 -13.39
C ASN A 498 2.26 -4.98 -12.30
N ASN A 499 3.32 -5.75 -12.22
CA ASN A 499 4.44 -5.58 -11.29
C ASN A 499 5.63 -4.99 -12.08
N ASP A 500 5.72 -3.66 -12.13
CA ASP A 500 6.81 -2.97 -12.80
C ASP A 500 8.03 -2.79 -11.90
N GLY A 501 7.82 -2.69 -10.58
CA GLY A 501 8.89 -2.71 -9.58
C GLY A 501 9.41 -4.12 -9.29
N ASP A 502 10.58 -4.21 -8.65
CA ASP A 502 11.14 -5.50 -8.23
C ASP A 502 10.31 -6.09 -7.08
N SER A 503 10.09 -7.41 -7.13
CA SER A 503 9.36 -8.16 -6.10
C SER A 503 10.32 -9.09 -5.34
N THR A 504 10.32 -8.99 -4.01
CA THR A 504 11.12 -9.85 -3.12
C THR A 504 10.19 -10.56 -2.14
N ILE A 505 10.11 -11.88 -2.23
CA ILE A 505 9.18 -12.71 -1.46
C ILE A 505 9.99 -13.69 -0.60
N LEU A 506 9.78 -13.63 0.71
CA LEU A 506 10.59 -14.33 1.69
C LEU A 506 9.71 -15.14 2.67
N ASP A 507 10.30 -16.16 3.25
CA ASP A 507 9.81 -16.88 4.44
C ASP A 507 8.32 -17.29 4.43
N GLY A 508 7.81 -17.72 3.27
CA GLY A 508 6.44 -18.24 3.10
C GLY A 508 5.40 -17.18 2.70
N GLY A 509 5.86 -16.02 2.23
CA GLY A 509 4.98 -14.98 1.67
C GLY A 509 4.51 -15.28 0.24
N THR A 510 3.49 -14.59 -0.22
CA THR A 510 2.99 -14.60 -1.60
C THR A 510 3.06 -13.19 -2.19
N GLY A 511 3.76 -13.02 -3.30
CA GLY A 511 3.89 -11.71 -3.95
C GLY A 511 2.55 -11.27 -4.56
N THR A 512 2.02 -12.06 -5.50
CA THR A 512 0.73 -11.82 -6.16
C THR A 512 -0.12 -13.09 -6.10
N ARG A 513 -1.36 -13.00 -5.63
CA ARG A 513 -2.35 -14.07 -5.64
C ARG A 513 -3.59 -13.64 -6.40
N ILE A 514 -4.02 -14.42 -7.39
CA ILE A 514 -5.24 -14.16 -8.14
C ILE A 514 -6.13 -15.42 -8.12
N THR A 515 -7.37 -15.26 -7.70
CA THR A 515 -8.39 -16.32 -7.78
C THR A 515 -9.46 -15.89 -8.77
N GLY A 516 -9.47 -16.49 -9.97
CA GLY A 516 -10.42 -16.16 -11.03
C GLY A 516 -9.92 -16.58 -12.40
N ASP A 517 -10.86 -16.79 -13.34
CA ASP A 517 -10.56 -17.17 -14.71
C ASP A 517 -10.10 -15.95 -15.56
N ASP A 518 -9.38 -16.21 -16.64
CA ASP A 518 -8.88 -15.21 -17.59
C ASP A 518 -7.95 -14.13 -16.94
N ALA A 519 -7.30 -14.48 -15.83
CA ALA A 519 -6.38 -13.59 -15.11
C ALA A 519 -5.08 -13.33 -15.87
N THR A 520 -4.48 -12.14 -15.70
CA THR A 520 -3.20 -11.78 -16.29
C THR A 520 -2.27 -11.16 -15.24
N ALA A 521 -1.05 -11.71 -15.11
CA ALA A 521 0.02 -11.10 -14.33
C ALA A 521 1.17 -10.70 -15.28
N ASN A 522 1.59 -9.44 -15.24
CA ASN A 522 2.71 -8.91 -16.00
C ASN A 522 3.81 -8.49 -15.03
N ASN A 523 4.91 -9.22 -14.99
CA ASN A 523 6.05 -8.99 -14.11
C ASN A 523 7.21 -8.40 -14.94
N SER A 524 7.30 -7.08 -15.02
CA SER A 524 8.37 -6.38 -15.73
C SER A 524 9.62 -6.22 -14.86
N GLY A 525 9.43 -6.07 -13.54
CA GLY A 525 10.52 -6.07 -12.56
C GLY A 525 11.04 -7.46 -12.28
N ASN A 526 12.19 -7.56 -11.61
CA ASN A 526 12.74 -8.84 -11.20
C ASN A 526 11.94 -9.44 -10.06
N THR A 527 11.78 -10.74 -10.07
CA THR A 527 11.10 -11.48 -9.01
C THR A 527 12.09 -12.39 -8.30
N THR A 528 12.32 -12.16 -7.01
CA THR A 528 13.15 -13.00 -6.14
C THR A 528 12.26 -13.73 -5.14
N VAL A 529 12.33 -15.04 -5.11
CA VAL A 529 11.55 -15.89 -4.20
C VAL A 529 12.51 -16.74 -3.38
N ASP A 530 12.52 -16.56 -2.08
CA ASP A 530 13.38 -17.34 -1.18
C ASP A 530 12.60 -17.85 0.02
N GLY A 531 12.75 -19.12 0.31
CA GLY A 531 12.15 -19.76 1.47
C GLY A 531 11.00 -20.70 1.15
N GLN A 532 10.86 -21.70 2.01
CA GLN A 532 9.83 -22.74 1.85
C GLN A 532 8.43 -22.15 1.94
N GLY A 533 7.62 -22.38 0.92
CA GLY A 533 6.24 -21.92 0.82
C GLY A 533 6.10 -20.47 0.35
N SER A 534 7.23 -19.81 -0.02
CA SER A 534 7.18 -18.52 -0.71
C SER A 534 6.72 -18.71 -2.17
N THR A 535 5.85 -17.83 -2.65
CA THR A 535 5.37 -17.87 -4.05
C THR A 535 5.42 -16.45 -4.66
N GLY A 536 6.08 -16.32 -5.80
CA GLY A 536 6.14 -15.05 -6.53
C GLY A 536 4.78 -14.64 -7.07
N THR A 537 4.22 -15.46 -7.99
CA THR A 537 2.88 -15.26 -8.59
C THR A 537 2.09 -16.57 -8.48
N GLU A 538 0.94 -16.54 -7.84
CA GLU A 538 0.00 -17.64 -7.68
C GLU A 538 -1.32 -17.29 -8.39
N ILE A 539 -1.77 -18.15 -9.30
CA ILE A 539 -3.07 -17.98 -9.98
C ILE A 539 -3.90 -19.24 -9.89
N ALA A 540 -5.09 -19.15 -9.32
CA ALA A 540 -6.07 -20.21 -9.32
C ALA A 540 -7.23 -19.88 -10.28
N GLY A 541 -7.13 -20.35 -11.53
CA GLY A 541 -8.12 -20.08 -12.58
C GLY A 541 -7.68 -20.58 -13.94
N ASN A 542 -8.64 -20.77 -14.83
CA ASN A 542 -8.37 -21.21 -16.20
C ASN A 542 -7.99 -20.03 -17.11
N ASN A 543 -7.29 -20.34 -18.20
CA ASN A 543 -6.82 -19.36 -19.18
C ASN A 543 -5.92 -18.27 -18.58
N ALA A 544 -5.24 -18.54 -17.46
CA ALA A 544 -4.30 -17.64 -16.85
C ALA A 544 -3.14 -17.28 -17.80
N VAL A 545 -2.70 -16.03 -17.78
CA VAL A 545 -1.53 -15.56 -18.53
C VAL A 545 -0.54 -14.91 -17.59
N VAL A 546 0.71 -15.36 -17.60
CA VAL A 546 1.81 -14.71 -16.88
C VAL A 546 2.89 -14.30 -17.87
N ASN A 547 3.21 -13.01 -17.92
CA ASN A 547 4.31 -12.46 -18.68
C ASN A 547 5.43 -12.08 -17.71
N GLN A 548 6.52 -12.83 -17.69
CA GLN A 548 7.71 -12.57 -16.87
C GLN A 548 8.80 -11.97 -17.72
N ASP A 549 8.88 -10.64 -17.77
CA ASP A 549 9.90 -9.92 -18.54
C ASP A 549 11.19 -9.70 -17.73
N GLY A 550 11.09 -9.54 -16.40
CA GLY A 550 12.23 -9.46 -15.48
C GLY A 550 12.86 -10.82 -15.15
N GLU A 551 14.02 -10.83 -14.50
CA GLU A 551 14.69 -12.06 -14.04
C GLU A 551 13.83 -12.74 -12.95
N LEU A 552 13.82 -14.08 -12.96
CA LEU A 552 13.13 -14.91 -11.98
C LEU A 552 14.15 -15.74 -11.21
N ASP A 553 14.39 -15.37 -9.95
CA ASP A 553 15.32 -16.07 -9.05
C ASP A 553 14.55 -16.80 -7.96
N VAL A 554 14.68 -18.13 -7.89
CA VAL A 554 13.95 -18.98 -6.95
C VAL A 554 14.90 -19.85 -6.14
N SER A 555 14.76 -19.79 -4.82
CA SER A 555 15.61 -20.55 -3.89
C SER A 555 14.86 -20.97 -2.63
N GLY A 556 15.51 -21.76 -1.78
CA GLY A 556 15.00 -22.10 -0.46
C GLY A 556 13.74 -22.94 -0.41
N GLY A 557 13.33 -23.55 -1.53
CA GLY A 557 12.08 -24.31 -1.66
C GLY A 557 10.85 -23.46 -1.97
N GLY A 558 11.05 -22.30 -2.61
CA GLY A 558 9.98 -21.43 -3.09
C GLY A 558 9.52 -21.75 -4.51
N HIS A 559 8.39 -21.19 -4.92
CA HIS A 559 7.84 -21.26 -6.29
C HIS A 559 7.84 -19.86 -6.92
N GLY A 560 8.43 -19.72 -8.11
CA GLY A 560 8.42 -18.45 -8.83
C GLY A 560 7.03 -18.10 -9.35
N ILE A 561 6.47 -18.99 -10.19
CA ILE A 561 5.12 -18.90 -10.74
C ILE A 561 4.40 -20.21 -10.46
N ASP A 562 3.23 -20.16 -9.87
CA ASP A 562 2.39 -21.34 -9.54
C ASP A 562 0.97 -21.12 -10.07
N ILE A 563 0.54 -21.93 -11.03
CA ILE A 563 -0.77 -21.81 -11.66
C ILE A 563 -1.55 -23.10 -11.50
N THR A 564 -2.77 -22.99 -10.98
CA THR A 564 -3.73 -24.09 -10.95
C THR A 564 -4.90 -23.78 -11.88
N GLY A 565 -4.96 -24.46 -13.02
CA GLY A 565 -6.02 -24.28 -14.01
C GLY A 565 -5.61 -24.66 -15.43
N ASP A 566 -6.60 -24.97 -16.26
CA ASP A 566 -6.39 -25.41 -17.63
C ASP A 566 -6.07 -24.25 -18.59
N SER A 567 -5.33 -24.55 -19.64
CA SER A 567 -5.01 -23.60 -20.72
C SER A 567 -4.20 -22.37 -20.29
N ALA A 568 -3.42 -22.51 -19.23
CA ALA A 568 -2.52 -21.45 -18.77
C ALA A 568 -1.39 -21.19 -19.79
N THR A 569 -0.96 -19.95 -19.88
CA THR A 569 0.19 -19.54 -20.70
C THR A 569 1.18 -18.76 -19.84
N VAL A 570 2.45 -19.15 -19.87
CA VAL A 570 3.55 -18.41 -19.25
C VAL A 570 4.56 -18.02 -20.33
N ASP A 571 4.80 -16.73 -20.49
CA ASP A 571 5.83 -16.18 -21.36
C ASP A 571 6.96 -15.62 -20.49
N ASN A 572 8.02 -16.39 -20.28
CA ASN A 572 9.21 -16.01 -19.52
C ASN A 572 10.31 -15.52 -20.46
N LYS A 573 10.49 -14.20 -20.56
CA LYS A 573 11.52 -13.58 -21.39
C LYS A 573 12.78 -13.21 -20.59
N GLY A 574 12.63 -13.03 -19.29
CA GLY A 574 13.74 -12.86 -18.37
C GLY A 574 14.54 -14.14 -18.21
N GLY A 575 15.72 -14.05 -17.66
CA GLY A 575 16.48 -15.23 -17.22
C GLY A 575 15.78 -15.91 -16.05
N MET A 576 16.00 -17.22 -15.87
CA MET A 576 15.48 -17.97 -14.74
C MET A 576 16.61 -18.67 -14.01
N THR A 577 16.75 -18.40 -12.70
CA THR A 577 17.68 -19.11 -11.83
C THR A 577 16.91 -19.86 -10.77
N VAL A 578 17.08 -21.17 -10.69
CA VAL A 578 16.42 -22.01 -9.69
C VAL A 578 17.47 -22.82 -8.94
N THR A 579 17.50 -22.64 -7.63
CA THR A 579 18.45 -23.33 -6.77
C THR A 579 17.76 -23.95 -5.56
N ASP A 580 18.35 -25.02 -5.06
CA ASP A 580 17.92 -25.74 -3.88
C ASP A 580 16.75 -26.72 -4.10
N PRO A 581 16.72 -27.81 -3.31
CA PRO A 581 15.64 -28.78 -3.40
C PRO A 581 14.27 -28.17 -3.14
N ASP A 582 13.25 -28.69 -3.80
CA ASP A 582 11.86 -28.22 -3.73
C ASP A 582 11.61 -26.81 -4.31
N SER A 583 12.65 -26.11 -4.82
CA SER A 583 12.48 -24.85 -5.56
C SER A 583 12.01 -25.12 -6.98
N ILE A 584 10.94 -24.41 -7.40
CA ILE A 584 10.37 -24.53 -8.74
C ILE A 584 10.24 -23.14 -9.38
N GLY A 585 10.83 -22.98 -10.57
CA GLY A 585 10.72 -21.71 -11.30
C GLY A 585 9.30 -21.45 -11.76
N ILE A 586 8.73 -22.37 -12.55
CA ILE A 586 7.37 -22.30 -13.08
C ILE A 586 6.67 -23.64 -12.83
N GLN A 587 5.56 -23.62 -12.10
CA GLN A 587 4.69 -24.77 -11.88
C GLN A 587 3.31 -24.51 -12.48
N ILE A 588 2.76 -25.50 -13.21
CA ILE A 588 1.41 -25.43 -13.72
C ILE A 588 0.70 -26.79 -13.48
N ASP A 589 -0.41 -26.76 -12.77
CA ASP A 589 -1.30 -27.88 -12.56
C ASP A 589 -2.57 -27.71 -13.42
N GLY A 590 -2.53 -28.20 -14.66
CA GLY A 590 -3.64 -28.06 -15.60
C GLY A 590 -3.32 -28.55 -17.01
N ASP A 591 -4.35 -28.93 -17.76
CA ASP A 591 -4.22 -29.43 -19.13
C ASP A 591 -3.98 -28.29 -20.13
N LYS A 592 -3.29 -28.60 -21.22
CA LYS A 592 -3.04 -27.66 -22.35
C LYS A 592 -2.23 -26.41 -21.97
N ALA A 593 -1.45 -26.52 -20.93
CA ALA A 593 -0.54 -25.46 -20.55
C ALA A 593 0.49 -25.16 -21.65
N VAL A 594 0.86 -23.90 -21.81
CA VAL A 594 1.92 -23.44 -22.69
C VAL A 594 2.94 -22.64 -21.90
N VAL A 595 4.20 -23.04 -21.93
CA VAL A 595 5.31 -22.29 -21.32
C VAL A 595 6.31 -21.92 -22.41
N ASN A 596 6.64 -20.66 -22.53
CA ASN A 596 7.68 -20.13 -23.42
C ASN A 596 8.81 -19.55 -22.57
N ASN A 597 9.96 -20.22 -22.50
CA ASN A 597 11.18 -19.75 -21.85
C ASN A 597 12.11 -19.16 -22.89
N ASP A 598 12.03 -17.87 -23.12
CA ASP A 598 12.86 -17.15 -24.09
C ASP A 598 14.22 -16.74 -23.49
N GLY A 599 14.28 -16.52 -22.17
CA GLY A 599 15.49 -16.23 -21.43
C GLY A 599 16.33 -17.47 -21.10
N ASP A 600 17.60 -17.28 -20.79
CA ASP A 600 18.47 -18.37 -20.35
C ASP A 600 18.05 -18.89 -18.97
N SER A 601 18.10 -20.21 -18.78
CA SER A 601 17.71 -20.87 -17.54
C SER A 601 18.90 -21.57 -16.88
N ALA A 602 19.12 -21.35 -15.60
CA ALA A 602 20.15 -21.96 -14.77
C ALA A 602 19.53 -22.68 -13.57
N ILE A 603 19.53 -24.00 -13.57
CA ILE A 603 18.92 -24.82 -12.53
C ILE A 603 19.99 -25.63 -11.82
N SER A 604 20.00 -25.61 -10.49
CA SER A 604 21.03 -26.31 -9.74
C SER A 604 20.56 -26.81 -8.37
N ASN A 605 21.40 -27.64 -7.75
CA ASN A 605 21.25 -28.11 -6.36
C ASN A 605 19.90 -28.81 -6.06
N GLY A 606 19.26 -29.42 -7.04
CA GLY A 606 17.99 -30.12 -6.87
C GLY A 606 16.73 -29.31 -7.23
N GLY A 607 16.89 -28.10 -7.78
CA GLY A 607 15.78 -27.28 -8.24
C GLY A 607 15.14 -27.80 -9.53
N THR A 608 13.91 -27.38 -9.83
CA THR A 608 13.19 -27.65 -11.07
C THR A 608 12.87 -26.33 -11.79
N GLY A 609 13.31 -26.21 -13.04
CA GLY A 609 13.06 -25.00 -13.84
C GLY A 609 11.58 -24.84 -14.17
N THR A 610 11.01 -25.76 -14.94
CA THR A 610 9.59 -25.75 -15.31
C THR A 610 8.99 -27.13 -14.99
N GLN A 611 7.87 -27.13 -14.26
CA GLN A 611 7.07 -28.33 -13.98
C GLN A 611 5.64 -28.15 -14.47
N VAL A 612 5.13 -29.09 -15.26
CA VAL A 612 3.74 -29.10 -15.72
C VAL A 612 3.09 -30.43 -15.40
N ASN A 613 1.99 -30.41 -14.67
CA ASN A 613 1.17 -31.58 -14.36
C ASN A 613 -0.13 -31.48 -15.14
N GLY A 614 -0.17 -32.03 -16.35
CA GLY A 614 -1.35 -31.97 -17.21
C GLY A 614 -1.11 -32.54 -18.61
N ASP A 615 -2.17 -32.95 -19.26
CA ASP A 615 -2.13 -33.50 -20.61
C ASP A 615 -2.05 -32.39 -21.69
N GLU A 616 -1.51 -32.73 -22.84
CA GLU A 616 -1.41 -31.85 -24.01
C GLU A 616 -0.57 -30.55 -23.72
N ALA A 617 0.30 -30.57 -22.72
CA ALA A 617 1.17 -29.47 -22.39
C ALA A 617 2.25 -29.20 -23.46
N THR A 618 2.65 -27.94 -23.65
CA THR A 618 3.74 -27.55 -24.54
C THR A 618 4.72 -26.65 -23.79
N VAL A 619 6.01 -27.00 -23.75
CA VAL A 619 7.08 -26.19 -23.21
C VAL A 619 8.07 -25.86 -24.33
N ASN A 620 8.33 -24.58 -24.57
CA ASN A 620 9.26 -24.08 -25.55
C ASN A 620 10.45 -23.42 -24.81
N ASN A 621 11.63 -24.05 -24.83
CA ASN A 621 12.87 -23.50 -24.27
C ASN A 621 13.69 -22.89 -25.40
N ASN A 622 13.47 -21.61 -25.67
CA ASN A 622 14.16 -20.87 -26.73
C ASN A 622 15.51 -20.34 -26.25
N GLY A 623 15.64 -20.00 -24.96
CA GLY A 623 16.90 -19.67 -24.30
C GLY A 623 17.75 -20.91 -23.97
N ASN A 624 19.02 -20.70 -23.62
CA ASN A 624 19.89 -21.79 -23.21
C ASN A 624 19.51 -22.32 -21.83
N THR A 625 19.59 -23.63 -21.65
CA THR A 625 19.29 -24.26 -20.36
C THR A 625 20.53 -24.93 -19.80
N THR A 626 20.93 -24.56 -18.59
CA THR A 626 22.00 -25.23 -17.83
C THR A 626 21.39 -25.91 -16.62
N VAL A 627 21.60 -27.22 -16.49
CA VAL A 627 21.12 -28.02 -15.36
C VAL A 627 22.34 -28.66 -14.69
N ASP A 628 22.59 -28.28 -13.44
CA ASP A 628 23.76 -28.75 -12.71
C ASP A 628 23.37 -29.36 -11.35
N GLY A 629 23.88 -30.54 -11.11
CA GLY A 629 23.71 -31.21 -9.84
C GLY A 629 22.60 -32.28 -9.82
N LYS A 630 22.77 -33.19 -8.90
CA LYS A 630 21.88 -34.32 -8.70
C LYS A 630 20.48 -33.86 -8.33
N GLU A 631 19.49 -34.48 -8.95
CA GLU A 631 18.06 -34.20 -8.75
C GLU A 631 17.59 -32.84 -9.30
N SER A 632 18.47 -32.05 -9.95
CA SER A 632 18.08 -30.86 -10.71
C SER A 632 17.39 -31.25 -12.02
N THR A 633 16.28 -30.60 -12.37
CA THR A 633 15.53 -30.86 -13.61
C THR A 633 15.25 -29.55 -14.35
N GLY A 634 15.61 -29.48 -15.63
CA GLY A 634 15.32 -28.30 -16.46
C GLY A 634 13.82 -28.16 -16.73
N THR A 635 13.23 -29.19 -17.39
CA THR A 635 11.79 -29.24 -17.67
C THR A 635 11.24 -30.61 -17.26
N GLU A 636 10.17 -30.65 -16.50
CA GLU A 636 9.42 -31.84 -16.10
C GLU A 636 7.97 -31.73 -16.53
N ILE A 637 7.46 -32.72 -17.25
CA ILE A 637 6.04 -32.78 -17.62
C ILE A 637 5.46 -34.16 -17.23
N ASN A 638 4.40 -34.14 -16.47
CA ASN A 638 3.63 -35.29 -16.06
C ASN A 638 2.26 -35.27 -16.76
N GLY A 639 2.17 -35.85 -17.97
CA GLY A 639 0.96 -35.87 -18.76
C GLY A 639 1.16 -36.46 -20.14
N ASP A 640 0.07 -36.96 -20.75
CA ASP A 640 0.08 -37.55 -22.07
C ASP A 640 0.13 -36.48 -23.18
N LYS A 641 0.72 -36.81 -24.31
CA LYS A 641 0.86 -35.95 -25.51
C LYS A 641 1.62 -34.65 -25.24
N ALA A 642 2.48 -34.65 -24.25
CA ALA A 642 3.35 -33.50 -23.95
C ALA A 642 4.33 -33.20 -25.11
N ILE A 643 4.60 -31.93 -25.34
CA ILE A 643 5.59 -31.45 -26.33
C ILE A 643 6.60 -30.58 -25.64
N VAL A 644 7.88 -30.92 -25.79
CA VAL A 644 8.98 -30.03 -25.38
C VAL A 644 9.79 -29.65 -26.61
N ASN A 645 10.01 -28.36 -26.83
CA ASN A 645 10.84 -27.85 -27.89
C ASN A 645 12.05 -27.15 -27.25
N ASN A 646 13.24 -27.72 -27.39
CA ASN A 646 14.50 -27.14 -26.91
C ASN A 646 15.26 -26.53 -28.10
N ASP A 647 14.98 -25.25 -28.38
CA ASP A 647 15.63 -24.52 -29.47
C ASP A 647 16.96 -23.91 -29.03
N GLY A 648 17.12 -23.56 -27.76
CA GLY A 648 18.39 -23.16 -27.16
C GLY A 648 19.31 -24.34 -26.86
N ASP A 649 20.60 -24.08 -26.63
CA ASP A 649 21.55 -25.10 -26.24
C ASP A 649 21.27 -25.60 -24.80
N SER A 650 21.36 -26.92 -24.60
CA SER A 650 21.16 -27.55 -23.29
C SER A 650 22.47 -28.11 -22.75
N THR A 651 22.85 -27.74 -21.54
CA THR A 651 24.03 -28.25 -20.83
C THR A 651 23.65 -28.89 -19.52
N ILE A 652 23.83 -30.21 -19.41
CA ILE A 652 23.42 -30.99 -18.25
C ILE A 652 24.64 -31.62 -17.59
N LEU A 653 24.82 -31.31 -16.30
CA LEU A 653 26.04 -31.64 -15.55
C LEU A 653 25.67 -32.38 -14.24
N ASP A 654 26.67 -33.13 -13.75
CA ASP A 654 26.71 -33.65 -12.36
C ASP A 654 25.43 -34.36 -11.84
N GLY A 655 24.73 -35.08 -12.69
CA GLY A 655 23.54 -35.88 -12.33
C GLY A 655 22.20 -35.16 -12.51
N GLY A 656 22.19 -34.03 -13.25
CA GLY A 656 20.95 -33.33 -13.62
C GLY A 656 20.21 -34.00 -14.77
N THR A 657 18.92 -33.62 -14.95
CA THR A 657 18.08 -34.04 -16.08
C THR A 657 17.65 -32.81 -16.87
N GLY A 658 17.94 -32.73 -18.15
CA GLY A 658 17.54 -31.59 -19.00
C GLY A 658 16.03 -31.53 -19.18
N THR A 659 15.46 -32.58 -19.79
CA THR A 659 14.01 -32.73 -20.00
C THR A 659 13.53 -34.09 -19.48
N ARG A 660 12.50 -34.13 -18.66
CA ARG A 660 11.83 -35.34 -18.18
C ARG A 660 10.36 -35.29 -18.55
N ILE A 661 9.85 -36.34 -19.22
CA ILE A 661 8.43 -36.45 -19.54
C ILE A 661 7.91 -37.82 -19.06
N THR A 662 6.83 -37.80 -18.28
CA THR A 662 6.11 -39.00 -17.85
C THR A 662 4.73 -38.98 -18.49
N GLY A 663 4.53 -39.75 -19.54
CA GLY A 663 3.28 -39.83 -20.28
C GLY A 663 3.42 -40.46 -21.67
N ASP A 664 2.32 -40.99 -22.20
CA ASP A 664 2.29 -41.60 -23.53
C ASP A 664 2.17 -40.54 -24.64
N ASP A 665 2.59 -40.89 -25.86
CA ASP A 665 2.54 -40.03 -27.04
C ASP A 665 3.35 -38.73 -26.93
N ALA A 666 4.36 -38.67 -26.04
CA ALA A 666 5.20 -37.48 -25.79
C ALA A 666 6.15 -37.18 -26.96
N THR A 667 6.46 -35.92 -27.18
CA THR A 667 7.42 -35.46 -28.19
C THR A 667 8.46 -34.51 -27.61
N ALA A 668 9.74 -34.81 -27.81
CA ALA A 668 10.81 -33.86 -27.53
C ALA A 668 11.54 -33.45 -28.82
N ASN A 669 11.61 -32.19 -29.12
CA ASN A 669 12.30 -31.62 -30.29
C ASN A 669 13.51 -30.84 -29.79
N ASN A 670 14.72 -31.34 -30.03
CA ASN A 670 15.99 -30.73 -29.59
C ASN A 670 16.68 -30.13 -30.82
N SER A 671 16.40 -28.86 -31.13
CA SER A 671 17.02 -28.14 -32.24
C SER A 671 18.36 -27.54 -31.84
N GLY A 672 18.52 -27.13 -30.59
CA GLY A 672 19.80 -26.72 -29.99
C GLY A 672 20.72 -27.90 -29.71
N ASN A 673 21.99 -27.61 -29.43
CA ASN A 673 22.95 -28.65 -29.07
C ASN A 673 22.67 -29.13 -27.62
N THR A 674 22.83 -30.45 -27.40
CA THR A 674 22.69 -31.02 -26.07
C THR A 674 24.04 -31.56 -25.61
N THR A 675 24.57 -31.03 -24.53
CA THR A 675 25.80 -31.51 -23.87
C THR A 675 25.44 -32.18 -22.55
N VAL A 676 25.81 -33.41 -22.36
CA VAL A 676 25.56 -34.21 -21.15
C VAL A 676 26.90 -34.68 -20.59
N ASP A 677 27.27 -34.22 -19.41
CA ASP A 677 28.52 -34.60 -18.75
C ASP A 677 28.26 -34.99 -17.28
N GLY A 678 28.79 -36.12 -16.90
CA GLY A 678 28.71 -36.59 -15.52
C GLY A 678 27.82 -37.80 -15.31
N GLN A 679 28.18 -38.61 -14.30
CA GLN A 679 27.43 -39.80 -13.96
C GLN A 679 26.01 -39.51 -13.48
N GLY A 680 25.02 -40.09 -14.13
CA GLY A 680 23.61 -39.91 -13.83
C GLY A 680 22.98 -38.68 -14.46
N SER A 681 23.75 -37.90 -15.25
CA SER A 681 23.18 -36.83 -16.07
C SER A 681 22.39 -37.39 -17.24
N THR A 682 21.19 -36.83 -17.52
CA THR A 682 20.35 -37.26 -18.66
C THR A 682 19.89 -36.03 -19.45
N GLY A 683 20.14 -36.05 -20.77
CA GLY A 683 19.68 -34.95 -21.65
C GLY A 683 18.15 -34.92 -21.76
N THR A 684 17.58 -36.00 -22.34
CA THR A 684 16.11 -36.19 -22.48
C THR A 684 15.71 -37.55 -21.92
N GLU A 685 14.84 -37.60 -20.95
CA GLU A 685 14.25 -38.79 -20.33
C GLU A 685 12.74 -38.83 -20.61
N ILE A 686 12.26 -39.92 -21.18
CA ILE A 686 10.83 -40.11 -21.42
C ILE A 686 10.37 -41.49 -20.89
N ALA A 687 9.40 -41.48 -19.98
CA ALA A 687 8.72 -42.69 -19.49
C ALA A 687 7.30 -42.74 -20.05
N GLY A 688 7.15 -43.42 -21.21
CA GLY A 688 5.85 -43.51 -21.88
C GLY A 688 5.98 -44.23 -23.25
N ASN A 689 4.86 -44.73 -23.74
CA ASN A 689 4.78 -45.40 -25.03
C ASN A 689 4.60 -44.39 -26.17
N ASN A 690 5.01 -44.80 -27.38
CA ASN A 690 4.94 -43.97 -28.59
C ASN A 690 5.72 -42.67 -28.51
N ALA A 691 6.73 -42.57 -27.65
CA ALA A 691 7.56 -41.38 -27.50
C ALA A 691 8.30 -41.08 -28.81
N VAL A 692 8.43 -39.80 -29.14
CA VAL A 692 9.18 -39.29 -30.29
C VAL A 692 10.25 -38.31 -29.82
N VAL A 693 11.52 -38.53 -30.16
CA VAL A 693 12.58 -37.55 -29.94
C VAL A 693 13.21 -37.17 -31.29
N ASN A 694 13.17 -35.92 -31.64
CA ASN A 694 13.84 -35.35 -32.80
C ASN A 694 15.08 -34.57 -32.31
N GLN A 695 16.26 -35.13 -32.55
CA GLN A 695 17.56 -34.49 -32.18
C GLN A 695 18.18 -33.90 -33.44
N ASP A 696 17.91 -32.64 -33.72
CA ASP A 696 18.43 -31.92 -34.87
C ASP A 696 19.79 -31.25 -34.55
N GLY A 697 20.05 -30.82 -33.30
CA GLY A 697 21.30 -30.33 -32.81
C GLY A 697 22.33 -31.44 -32.51
N GLU A 698 23.62 -31.06 -32.29
CA GLU A 698 24.65 -32.02 -31.87
C GLU A 698 24.36 -32.57 -30.47
N LEU A 699 24.63 -33.87 -30.26
CA LEU A 699 24.48 -34.58 -28.99
C LEU A 699 25.83 -35.03 -28.50
N ASP A 700 26.39 -34.36 -27.48
CA ASP A 700 27.67 -34.67 -26.87
C ASP A 700 27.48 -35.30 -25.49
N VAL A 701 27.91 -36.55 -25.30
CA VAL A 701 27.68 -37.30 -24.04
C VAL A 701 29.04 -37.80 -23.51
N SER A 702 29.31 -37.46 -22.24
CA SER A 702 30.56 -37.85 -21.57
C SER A 702 30.34 -38.13 -20.08
N GLY A 703 31.36 -38.53 -19.38
CA GLY A 703 31.38 -38.68 -17.92
C GLY A 703 30.44 -39.75 -17.34
N GLY A 704 29.87 -40.63 -18.17
CA GLY A 704 28.89 -41.65 -17.76
C GLY A 704 27.44 -41.15 -17.76
N GLY A 705 27.12 -40.13 -18.57
CA GLY A 705 25.78 -39.61 -18.79
C GLY A 705 25.02 -40.32 -19.90
N HIS A 706 23.70 -40.07 -19.98
CA HIS A 706 22.83 -40.52 -21.05
C HIS A 706 22.28 -39.35 -21.86
N GLY A 707 22.45 -39.37 -23.17
CA GLY A 707 21.92 -38.32 -24.04
C GLY A 707 20.40 -38.33 -24.11
N ILE A 708 19.85 -39.47 -24.60
CA ILE A 708 18.42 -39.73 -24.67
C ILE A 708 18.16 -41.08 -24.00
N ASP A 709 17.22 -41.10 -23.05
CA ASP A 709 16.81 -42.32 -22.32
C ASP A 709 15.28 -42.47 -22.38
N ILE A 710 14.79 -43.53 -23.03
CA ILE A 710 13.36 -43.75 -23.19
C ILE A 710 12.97 -45.12 -22.61
N THR A 711 11.99 -45.10 -21.73
CA THR A 711 11.35 -46.33 -21.22
C THR A 711 9.91 -46.41 -21.73
N GLY A 712 9.66 -47.30 -22.71
CA GLY A 712 8.35 -47.49 -23.29
C GLY A 712 8.38 -48.09 -24.69
N ASP A 713 7.27 -48.70 -25.10
CA ASP A 713 7.14 -49.41 -26.39
C ASP A 713 6.91 -48.40 -27.54
N SER A 714 7.34 -48.79 -28.73
CA SER A 714 7.09 -48.06 -29.99
C SER A 714 7.74 -46.66 -30.04
N ALA A 715 8.80 -46.43 -29.27
CA ALA A 715 9.52 -45.18 -29.29
C ALA A 715 10.25 -44.93 -30.62
N THR A 716 10.33 -43.69 -31.06
CA THR A 716 11.08 -43.28 -32.25
C THR A 716 12.08 -42.19 -31.89
N VAL A 717 13.35 -42.37 -32.28
CA VAL A 717 14.38 -41.34 -32.16
C VAL A 717 14.93 -41.04 -33.56
N ASP A 718 14.78 -39.80 -33.99
CA ASP A 718 15.37 -39.28 -35.23
C ASP A 718 16.54 -38.35 -34.88
N ASN A 719 17.77 -38.86 -34.91
CA ASN A 719 19.02 -38.12 -34.69
C ASN A 719 19.61 -37.64 -36.02
N LYS A 720 19.43 -36.38 -36.35
CA LYS A 720 19.95 -35.74 -37.57
C LYS A 720 21.22 -34.95 -37.29
N GLY A 721 21.38 -34.45 -36.05
CA GLY A 721 22.63 -33.91 -35.60
C GLY A 721 23.76 -34.95 -35.47
N GLY A 722 24.97 -34.59 -35.34
CA GLY A 722 26.05 -35.49 -34.99
C GLY A 722 25.90 -35.96 -33.55
N MET A 723 26.49 -37.15 -33.25
CA MET A 723 26.55 -37.66 -31.87
C MET A 723 27.99 -37.96 -31.49
N THR A 724 28.45 -37.38 -30.40
CA THR A 724 29.76 -37.69 -29.80
C THR A 724 29.51 -38.37 -28.45
N VAL A 725 30.00 -39.59 -28.28
CA VAL A 725 29.89 -40.31 -27.00
C VAL A 725 31.27 -40.73 -26.56
N ALA A 726 31.70 -40.24 -25.41
CA ALA A 726 33.01 -40.49 -24.84
C ALA A 726 32.89 -41.01 -23.40
N ASP A 727 33.84 -41.83 -23.01
CA ASP A 727 34.00 -42.38 -21.67
C ASP A 727 33.08 -43.58 -21.36
N ALA A 728 33.58 -44.40 -20.43
CA ALA A 728 32.85 -45.61 -20.02
C ALA A 728 31.50 -45.24 -19.36
N ASP A 729 30.52 -46.07 -19.55
CA ASP A 729 29.14 -45.91 -19.05
C ASP A 729 28.35 -44.73 -19.68
N SER A 730 28.95 -43.94 -20.63
CA SER A 730 28.22 -42.94 -21.41
C SER A 730 27.41 -43.62 -22.53
N ILE A 731 26.12 -43.24 -22.65
CA ILE A 731 25.21 -43.77 -23.67
C ILE A 731 24.61 -42.59 -24.45
N GLY A 732 24.74 -42.59 -25.76
CA GLY A 732 24.12 -41.56 -26.60
C GLY A 732 22.62 -41.67 -26.63
N ILE A 733 22.08 -42.81 -27.04
CA ILE A 733 20.65 -43.13 -27.11
C ILE A 733 20.40 -44.45 -26.44
N GLN A 734 19.56 -44.50 -25.41
CA GLN A 734 19.07 -45.69 -24.76
C GLN A 734 17.56 -45.82 -24.93
N ILE A 735 17.07 -47.02 -25.30
CA ILE A 735 15.62 -47.31 -25.35
C ILE A 735 15.37 -48.65 -24.71
N ASP A 736 14.53 -48.70 -23.69
CA ASP A 736 14.01 -49.92 -23.05
C ASP A 736 12.55 -50.12 -23.42
N GLY A 737 12.27 -50.81 -24.53
CA GLY A 737 10.93 -51.05 -25.03
C GLY A 737 10.89 -51.77 -26.37
N ASP A 738 9.78 -52.46 -26.65
CA ASP A 738 9.58 -53.19 -27.88
C ASP A 738 9.24 -52.28 -29.07
N LYS A 739 9.59 -52.67 -30.28
CA LYS A 739 9.30 -51.97 -31.55
C LYS A 739 9.96 -50.57 -31.67
N ALA A 740 11.00 -50.33 -30.92
CA ALA A 740 11.73 -49.09 -31.00
C ALA A 740 12.35 -48.86 -32.39
N VAL A 741 12.36 -47.63 -32.85
CA VAL A 741 12.99 -47.18 -34.09
C VAL A 741 14.01 -46.08 -33.80
N VAL A 742 15.26 -46.27 -34.20
CA VAL A 742 16.29 -45.23 -34.12
C VAL A 742 16.83 -44.94 -35.51
N ASN A 743 16.77 -43.72 -35.95
CA ASN A 743 17.32 -43.22 -37.19
C ASN A 743 18.50 -42.26 -36.89
N ASN A 744 19.71 -42.74 -37.12
CA ASN A 744 20.94 -41.93 -36.97
C ASN A 744 21.38 -41.43 -38.35
N ASP A 745 20.98 -40.23 -38.72
CA ASP A 745 21.31 -39.58 -39.99
C ASP A 745 22.56 -38.76 -39.89
N GLY A 746 22.92 -38.27 -38.69
CA GLY A 746 24.14 -37.54 -38.43
C GLY A 746 25.40 -38.41 -38.29
N ASP A 747 26.58 -37.81 -38.36
CA ASP A 747 27.83 -38.49 -38.15
C ASP A 747 28.08 -38.73 -36.66
N ASN A 748 28.44 -39.98 -36.29
CA ASN A 748 28.58 -40.41 -34.91
C ASN A 748 30.05 -40.76 -34.60
N ALA A 749 30.55 -40.25 -33.47
CA ALA A 749 31.90 -40.54 -32.96
C ALA A 749 31.82 -41.12 -31.54
N ILE A 750 32.13 -42.41 -31.40
CA ILE A 750 32.09 -43.12 -30.12
C ILE A 750 33.50 -43.51 -29.69
N SER A 751 33.90 -43.18 -28.45
CA SER A 751 35.24 -43.41 -27.98
C SER A 751 35.30 -43.79 -26.49
N ASN A 752 36.46 -44.24 -26.06
CA ASN A 752 36.86 -44.44 -24.65
C ASN A 752 35.89 -45.35 -23.82
N GLY A 753 35.19 -46.24 -24.46
CA GLY A 753 34.24 -47.16 -23.78
C GLY A 753 32.77 -46.71 -23.80
N GLY A 754 32.44 -45.62 -24.51
CA GLY A 754 31.06 -45.18 -24.69
C GLY A 754 30.22 -46.08 -25.60
N THR A 755 28.91 -46.00 -25.48
CA THR A 755 27.90 -46.70 -26.33
C THR A 755 27.09 -45.68 -27.12
N GLY A 756 27.12 -45.74 -28.44
CA GLY A 756 26.37 -44.84 -29.30
C GLY A 756 24.85 -45.01 -29.15
N THR A 757 24.34 -46.18 -29.51
CA THR A 757 22.92 -46.52 -29.40
C THR A 757 22.77 -47.87 -28.72
N GLN A 758 21.87 -47.96 -27.71
CA GLN A 758 21.51 -49.17 -27.02
C GLN A 758 19.96 -49.34 -27.06
N VAL A 759 19.47 -50.46 -27.53
CA VAL A 759 18.03 -50.78 -27.54
C VAL A 759 17.84 -52.14 -26.88
N ASN A 760 17.01 -52.16 -25.83
CA ASN A 760 16.62 -53.36 -25.11
C ASN A 760 15.13 -53.63 -25.36
N GLY A 761 14.80 -54.50 -26.32
CA GLY A 761 13.42 -54.84 -26.66
C GLY A 761 13.28 -55.60 -27.96
N ASP A 762 12.18 -56.32 -28.10
CA ASP A 762 11.87 -57.12 -29.28
C ASP A 762 11.42 -56.24 -30.47
N GLU A 763 11.67 -56.70 -31.70
CA GLU A 763 11.27 -56.03 -32.95
C GLU A 763 11.90 -54.60 -33.15
N ALA A 764 13.04 -54.28 -32.50
CA ALA A 764 13.74 -53.04 -32.64
C ALA A 764 14.37 -52.85 -34.04
N THR A 765 14.43 -51.59 -34.50
CA THR A 765 15.06 -51.20 -35.76
C THR A 765 16.02 -50.02 -35.52
N VAL A 766 17.31 -50.17 -35.89
CA VAL A 766 18.25 -49.09 -35.86
C VAL A 766 18.82 -48.86 -37.28
N ASN A 767 18.61 -47.63 -37.81
CA ASN A 767 19.09 -47.22 -39.12
C ASN A 767 20.24 -46.22 -38.94
N ASN A 768 21.46 -46.61 -39.25
CA ASN A 768 22.64 -45.74 -39.22
C ASN A 768 22.92 -45.28 -40.65
N ASN A 769 22.45 -44.09 -41.03
CA ASN A 769 22.62 -43.50 -42.35
C ASN A 769 23.83 -42.59 -42.43
N GLY A 770 24.21 -41.96 -41.32
CA GLY A 770 25.46 -41.19 -41.19
C GLY A 770 26.71 -42.05 -40.99
N ASN A 771 27.86 -41.44 -40.97
CA ASN A 771 29.10 -42.13 -40.69
C ASN A 771 29.23 -42.42 -39.19
N THR A 772 29.59 -43.67 -38.85
CA THR A 772 29.84 -44.03 -37.46
C THR A 772 31.34 -44.36 -37.29
N THR A 773 32.02 -43.67 -36.43
CA THR A 773 33.41 -43.90 -36.05
C THR A 773 33.44 -44.43 -34.62
N VAL A 774 33.99 -45.64 -34.40
CA VAL A 774 34.12 -46.22 -33.07
C VAL A 774 35.63 -46.40 -32.78
N ASP A 775 36.14 -45.75 -31.78
CA ASP A 775 37.54 -45.80 -31.36
C ASP A 775 37.68 -46.09 -29.87
N GLY A 776 38.59 -46.93 -29.55
CA GLY A 776 38.88 -47.27 -28.17
C GLY A 776 38.39 -48.69 -27.76
N LYS A 777 38.94 -49.12 -26.63
CA LYS A 777 38.58 -50.40 -26.02
C LYS A 777 37.22 -50.28 -25.35
N ASP A 778 36.41 -51.30 -25.50
CA ASP A 778 35.09 -51.43 -24.91
C ASP A 778 34.04 -50.39 -25.43
N SER A 779 34.35 -49.64 -26.51
CA SER A 779 33.39 -48.74 -27.19
C SER A 779 32.44 -49.54 -28.10
N THR A 780 31.14 -49.17 -28.09
CA THR A 780 30.09 -49.84 -28.90
C THR A 780 29.35 -48.82 -29.77
N GLY A 781 29.28 -49.05 -31.08
CA GLY A 781 28.50 -48.18 -31.99
C GLY A 781 27.01 -48.35 -31.80
N THR A 782 26.51 -49.60 -31.88
CA THR A 782 25.11 -49.96 -31.70
C THR A 782 24.99 -51.31 -30.99
N GLU A 783 24.13 -51.40 -30.00
CA GLU A 783 23.77 -52.63 -29.28
C GLU A 783 22.26 -52.82 -29.30
N ILE A 784 21.83 -54.01 -29.66
CA ILE A 784 20.38 -54.40 -29.64
C ILE A 784 20.26 -55.69 -28.89
N ASN A 785 19.48 -55.70 -27.82
CA ASN A 785 19.19 -56.81 -26.93
C ASN A 785 17.68 -57.16 -26.98
N GLY A 786 17.26 -58.13 -27.81
CA GLY A 786 15.88 -58.51 -27.94
C GLY A 786 15.66 -59.83 -28.68
#